data_edcc105d5e236300651a209350cc5def
#
_entry.id   edcc105d5e236300651a209350cc5def
#
_cell.length_a   1.000
_cell.length_b   1.000
_cell.length_c   1.000
_cell.angle_alpha   90.00
_cell.angle_beta   90.00
_cell.angle_gamma   90.00
#
_symmetry.space_group_name_H-M   'P 1'
#
loop_
_entity.id
_entity.type
_entity.pdbx_description
1 polymer ?
#
loop_
_entity_poly.entity_id
_entity_poly.type
_entity_poly.pdbx_seq_one_letter_code
_entity_poly.pdbx_strand_id
1 'polypeptide(L)'
;MSRSTESPAYAEHADSPAYTRPLDLTGRITGIGDEAAPGLAGQIAVARELGWNSLELRSLDGTALADLPEPAVREAAGRLHAAGLGVVCLDSRIGNWARPVTGPFSADLEELERLAAYGRILGCRSLRVMSWTDGGLPEEEWAAGAIDRMRRLARRAESLGVELLHENCAGWAGSDAARTLRLLAEVDSPALRVLFDTGNGVPYGYDAHALLAELLPHVAHVHVKDALPGDRPGEAVYTLPGEGTARVADCVRLLEEYGYRGAYSLEPHLAVVPHEGVRGEDAAGPFVRAARRLAALPLPAPTAVPETPARPAVDTGLLLHLLHTPTAGPLETGPGTPRLTAAALRSYATAAQRLGFGAVRLGAPDPSAVLREDTPAPVRRAVAADPAFLADQPSLVLRLGPGLPRERTVMFNVHLDTVAGGEPPAFDGTRFTGRGAVDAKGPAVALLAGVAAAARARPDIGRDVAVLVQAVAGEEGGALGTFGTRPLVEAGWTGRLNVFCEPTGLRHLPRATAAATARITVAGEDAVDDRPEAGHNATVLLGFLAQHLAAALGRDASGAPPFTVCVAGLHTGTLHNKVHGTGSLLLNLAYATAEAGAAAERALVRALDAGLREFTARFSGTPPFARTAEDAARITRLEWEKRGLPALGPQPEWGDKLFAEAGVDRWPDDEPAFTCDAIWAEGLPDSFTTVFGPGSLDANRAHAAGEFVDLADLEAFADRTAALLTAFADDVRRRDEARHPVPAPTPVPTDLTEKAGTA
;
A
#
# COMPACT_ATOMS: atom_id res chain seq x y z
N MET A 1 36.38 -18.54 41.55
CA MET A 1 36.73 -17.45 40.69
C MET A 1 35.42 -16.90 40.10
N SER A 2 34.92 -15.87 40.76
CA SER A 2 33.68 -15.17 40.47
C SER A 2 33.89 -14.24 39.28
N ARG A 3 33.06 -14.31 38.24
CA ARG A 3 32.93 -13.26 37.26
C ARG A 3 31.57 -12.56 37.48
N SER A 4 31.66 -11.35 38.00
CA SER A 4 30.60 -10.39 38.11
C SER A 4 30.16 -10.00 36.68
N THR A 5 28.88 -10.17 36.37
CA THR A 5 28.22 -9.59 35.21
C THR A 5 27.72 -8.21 35.61
N GLU A 6 28.48 -7.17 35.18
CA GLU A 6 28.00 -5.81 35.23
C GLU A 6 26.93 -5.62 34.15
N SER A 7 25.75 -5.18 34.56
CA SER A 7 24.69 -4.64 33.72
C SER A 7 25.17 -3.33 33.06
N PRO A 8 24.92 -3.05 31.78
CA PRO A 8 25.29 -1.78 31.21
C PRO A 8 24.43 -0.68 31.82
N ALA A 9 25.09 0.27 32.45
CA ALA A 9 24.48 1.51 32.97
C ALA A 9 23.83 2.26 31.79
N TYR A 10 22.56 2.61 31.96
CA TYR A 10 21.88 3.60 31.13
C TYR A 10 22.63 4.94 31.30
N ALA A 11 23.27 5.40 30.23
CA ALA A 11 23.86 6.71 30.17
C ALA A 11 22.75 7.75 30.28
N GLU A 12 22.91 8.68 31.24
CA GLU A 12 22.11 9.90 31.35
C GLU A 12 22.18 10.64 30.02
N HIS A 13 21.10 10.68 29.24
CA HIS A 13 20.94 11.59 28.12
C HIS A 13 20.65 13.00 28.65
N ALA A 14 21.69 13.68 29.12
CA ALA A 14 21.70 15.10 29.40
C ALA A 14 22.19 15.84 28.14
N ASP A 15 21.37 15.86 27.09
CA ASP A 15 21.40 16.83 25.98
C ASP A 15 20.19 16.57 25.05
N SER A 16 18.96 16.68 25.61
CA SER A 16 17.77 16.82 24.77
C SER A 16 17.72 18.22 24.15
N PRO A 17 17.44 18.37 22.85
CA PRO A 17 17.35 19.68 22.23
C PRO A 17 16.28 20.54 22.94
N ALA A 18 16.59 21.81 23.14
CA ALA A 18 15.75 22.76 23.88
C ALA A 18 14.33 22.84 23.28
N TYR A 19 13.33 22.57 24.11
CA TYR A 19 11.91 22.71 23.80
C TYR A 19 11.55 24.22 23.73
N THR A 20 10.99 24.69 22.62
CA THR A 20 10.84 26.15 22.39
C THR A 20 9.41 26.63 22.18
N ARG A 21 8.39 25.77 22.04
CA ARG A 21 6.98 26.23 21.92
C ARG A 21 6.00 25.15 22.38
N PRO A 22 4.99 25.51 23.23
CA PRO A 22 3.86 24.59 23.50
C PRO A 22 3.05 24.36 22.22
N LEU A 23 2.63 23.13 21.98
CA LEU A 23 1.68 22.83 20.92
C LEU A 23 0.30 23.33 21.36
N ASP A 24 -0.43 23.96 20.44
CA ASP A 24 -1.82 24.31 20.70
C ASP A 24 -2.72 23.09 20.49
N LEU A 25 -2.92 22.32 21.56
CA LEU A 25 -3.89 21.21 21.61
C LEU A 25 -5.27 21.68 22.12
N THR A 26 -5.53 22.97 22.15
CA THR A 26 -6.78 23.57 22.65
C THR A 26 -7.99 22.92 21.96
N GLY A 27 -8.94 22.45 22.77
CA GLY A 27 -10.16 21.79 22.28
C GLY A 27 -9.97 20.34 21.80
N ARG A 28 -8.74 19.80 21.86
CA ARG A 28 -8.45 18.38 21.49
C ARG A 28 -8.04 17.51 22.68
N ILE A 29 -7.80 18.10 23.85
CA ILE A 29 -7.55 17.35 25.08
C ILE A 29 -8.89 16.99 25.71
N THR A 30 -9.03 15.75 26.10
CA THR A 30 -10.14 15.16 26.84
C THR A 30 -9.60 14.11 27.83
N GLY A 31 -10.44 13.29 28.43
CA GLY A 31 -9.97 12.21 29.26
C GLY A 31 -11.07 11.25 29.72
N ILE A 32 -10.65 10.11 30.26
CA ILE A 32 -11.51 9.12 30.82
C ILE A 32 -12.08 9.64 32.15
N GLY A 33 -13.34 10.00 32.14
CA GLY A 33 -13.97 10.79 33.21
C GLY A 33 -13.91 10.14 34.61
N ASP A 34 -13.97 8.83 34.70
CA ASP A 34 -13.99 8.13 36.00
C ASP A 34 -12.62 8.06 36.70
N GLU A 35 -11.53 8.44 36.01
CA GLU A 35 -10.24 8.70 36.63
C GLU A 35 -10.17 10.05 37.36
N ALA A 36 -11.03 10.98 36.97
CA ALA A 36 -11.15 12.27 37.67
C ALA A 36 -12.14 12.20 38.84
N ALA A 37 -13.26 11.51 38.66
CA ALA A 37 -14.28 11.34 39.70
C ALA A 37 -15.19 10.15 39.39
N PRO A 38 -15.63 9.39 40.41
CA PRO A 38 -16.52 8.24 40.19
C PRO A 38 -17.88 8.62 39.62
N GLY A 39 -18.46 9.74 40.09
CA GLY A 39 -19.80 10.21 39.68
C GLY A 39 -19.78 11.20 38.54
N LEU A 40 -20.80 11.15 37.66
CA LEU A 40 -20.91 12.03 36.48
C LEU A 40 -20.85 13.52 36.83
N ALA A 41 -21.38 13.95 37.99
CA ALA A 41 -21.30 15.34 38.41
C ALA A 41 -19.86 15.81 38.61
N GLY A 42 -19.02 14.97 39.19
CA GLY A 42 -17.60 15.25 39.39
C GLY A 42 -16.84 15.24 38.07
N GLN A 43 -17.12 14.29 37.19
CA GLN A 43 -16.53 14.21 35.84
C GLN A 43 -16.83 15.49 35.04
N ILE A 44 -18.10 15.96 35.06
CA ILE A 44 -18.50 17.23 34.41
C ILE A 44 -17.81 18.42 35.06
N ALA A 45 -17.69 18.45 36.39
CA ALA A 45 -17.06 19.56 37.11
C ALA A 45 -15.58 19.71 36.71
N VAL A 46 -14.83 18.62 36.64
CA VAL A 46 -13.43 18.59 36.20
C VAL A 46 -13.30 18.98 34.73
N ALA A 47 -14.16 18.47 33.84
CA ALA A 47 -14.13 18.86 32.44
C ALA A 47 -14.35 20.37 32.25
N ARG A 48 -15.28 20.97 33.01
CA ARG A 48 -15.51 22.42 33.02
C ARG A 48 -14.34 23.20 33.58
N GLU A 49 -13.72 22.77 34.67
CA GLU A 49 -12.51 23.38 35.23
C GLU A 49 -11.37 23.45 34.20
N LEU A 50 -11.25 22.38 33.37
CA LEU A 50 -10.23 22.26 32.36
C LEU A 50 -10.61 22.95 31.01
N GLY A 51 -11.83 23.46 30.90
CA GLY A 51 -12.32 24.09 29.66
C GLY A 51 -12.53 23.06 28.52
N TRP A 52 -12.75 21.79 28.84
CA TRP A 52 -12.97 20.74 27.84
C TRP A 52 -14.38 20.81 27.23
N ASN A 53 -14.49 20.31 26.02
CA ASN A 53 -15.77 20.21 25.29
C ASN A 53 -16.26 18.76 25.14
N SER A 54 -15.52 17.78 25.67
CA SER A 54 -15.82 16.36 25.56
C SER A 54 -15.26 15.56 26.73
N LEU A 55 -15.77 14.35 26.89
CA LEU A 55 -15.28 13.30 27.80
C LEU A 55 -15.23 11.96 27.08
N GLU A 56 -14.43 11.04 27.63
CA GLU A 56 -14.46 9.61 27.34
C GLU A 56 -15.14 8.89 28.53
N LEU A 57 -16.02 7.92 28.23
CA LEU A 57 -16.83 7.29 29.26
C LEU A 57 -16.52 5.80 29.40
N ARG A 58 -16.03 5.41 30.58
CA ARG A 58 -15.77 4.03 31.00
C ARG A 58 -16.74 3.55 32.06
N SER A 59 -16.94 4.32 33.13
CA SER A 59 -17.88 4.00 34.19
C SER A 59 -18.55 5.26 34.77
N LEU A 60 -19.73 5.07 35.37
CA LEU A 60 -20.46 6.08 36.13
C LEU A 60 -20.86 5.47 37.49
N ASP A 61 -20.54 6.20 38.56
CA ASP A 61 -20.77 5.78 39.94
C ASP A 61 -20.20 4.37 40.24
N GLY A 62 -19.04 4.07 39.64
CA GLY A 62 -18.35 2.77 39.81
C GLY A 62 -18.97 1.61 39.02
N THR A 63 -20.01 1.88 38.24
CA THR A 63 -20.66 0.87 37.38
C THR A 63 -20.17 1.07 35.92
N ALA A 64 -19.68 -0.01 35.30
CA ALA A 64 -19.27 0.03 33.89
C ALA A 64 -20.43 0.49 33.01
N LEU A 65 -20.13 1.29 32.00
CA LEU A 65 -21.16 1.89 31.14
C LEU A 65 -22.10 0.83 30.54
N ALA A 66 -21.56 -0.32 30.12
CA ALA A 66 -22.34 -1.41 29.57
C ALA A 66 -23.32 -2.07 30.56
N ASP A 67 -23.10 -1.93 31.86
CA ASP A 67 -23.92 -2.54 32.91
C ASP A 67 -24.99 -1.59 33.45
N LEU A 68 -24.98 -0.32 33.03
CA LEU A 68 -26.00 0.65 33.40
C LEU A 68 -27.34 0.35 32.74
N PRO A 69 -28.50 0.63 33.41
CA PRO A 69 -29.76 0.61 32.76
C PRO A 69 -29.92 1.78 31.78
N GLU A 70 -30.60 1.58 30.64
CA GLU A 70 -30.77 2.62 29.60
C GLU A 70 -31.30 3.97 30.14
N PRO A 71 -32.25 4.03 31.09
CA PRO A 71 -32.73 5.31 31.66
C PRO A 71 -31.55 6.13 32.29
N ALA A 72 -30.61 5.47 32.96
CA ALA A 72 -29.45 6.16 33.56
C ALA A 72 -28.52 6.73 32.48
N VAL A 73 -28.36 6.02 31.36
CA VAL A 73 -27.57 6.51 30.21
C VAL A 73 -28.28 7.72 29.55
N ARG A 74 -29.59 7.71 29.42
CA ARG A 74 -30.37 8.87 28.92
C ARG A 74 -30.28 10.08 29.84
N GLU A 75 -30.32 9.87 31.16
CA GLU A 75 -30.07 10.93 32.13
C GLU A 75 -28.69 11.50 32.02
N ALA A 76 -27.65 10.64 31.92
CA ALA A 76 -26.28 11.04 31.73
C ALA A 76 -26.10 11.86 30.44
N ALA A 77 -26.69 11.42 29.32
CA ALA A 77 -26.66 12.15 28.07
C ALA A 77 -27.27 13.56 28.18
N GLY A 78 -28.42 13.67 28.86
CA GLY A 78 -29.08 14.97 29.12
C GLY A 78 -28.18 15.92 29.93
N ARG A 79 -27.51 15.41 30.97
CA ARG A 79 -26.59 16.18 31.83
C ARG A 79 -25.32 16.62 31.08
N LEU A 80 -24.73 15.73 30.28
CA LEU A 80 -23.58 16.05 29.41
C LEU A 80 -23.95 17.14 28.40
N HIS A 81 -25.10 16.98 27.73
CA HIS A 81 -25.61 17.98 26.78
C HIS A 81 -25.84 19.33 27.43
N ALA A 82 -26.47 19.36 28.61
CA ALA A 82 -26.70 20.59 29.37
C ALA A 82 -25.37 21.25 29.85
N ALA A 83 -24.31 20.46 29.95
CA ALA A 83 -22.97 20.92 30.27
C ALA A 83 -22.18 21.37 29.02
N GLY A 84 -22.70 21.19 27.80
CA GLY A 84 -21.98 21.45 26.55
C GLY A 84 -20.86 20.45 26.24
N LEU A 85 -20.95 19.23 26.78
CA LEU A 85 -19.94 18.19 26.65
C LEU A 85 -20.40 17.10 25.68
N GLY A 86 -19.56 16.79 24.67
CA GLY A 86 -19.69 15.60 23.81
C GLY A 86 -19.05 14.38 24.45
N VAL A 87 -19.22 13.22 23.79
CA VAL A 87 -18.55 11.97 24.16
C VAL A 87 -17.73 11.51 22.96
N VAL A 88 -16.41 11.27 23.17
CA VAL A 88 -15.47 10.94 22.10
C VAL A 88 -15.27 9.44 21.92
N CYS A 89 -15.32 8.67 23.01
CA CYS A 89 -15.16 7.22 23.00
C CYS A 89 -15.91 6.59 24.17
N LEU A 90 -16.37 5.34 24.00
CA LEU A 90 -16.95 4.50 25.06
C LEU A 90 -16.01 3.32 25.31
N ASP A 91 -15.54 3.18 26.55
CA ASP A 91 -14.65 2.11 26.94
C ASP A 91 -15.40 0.83 27.24
N SER A 92 -15.09 -0.23 26.52
CA SER A 92 -15.65 -1.56 26.73
C SER A 92 -14.68 -2.50 27.43
N ARG A 93 -15.22 -3.66 27.85
CA ARG A 93 -14.42 -4.80 28.33
C ARG A 93 -14.20 -5.85 27.25
N ILE A 94 -14.60 -5.57 26.01
CA ILE A 94 -14.49 -6.50 24.88
C ILE A 94 -13.02 -6.83 24.62
N GLY A 95 -12.68 -8.11 24.74
CA GLY A 95 -11.33 -8.60 24.49
C GLY A 95 -10.26 -8.19 25.49
N ASN A 96 -10.61 -7.63 26.67
CA ASN A 96 -9.67 -7.16 27.68
C ASN A 96 -8.94 -8.31 28.42
N TRP A 97 -8.06 -7.94 29.34
CA TRP A 97 -7.23 -8.87 30.13
C TRP A 97 -8.02 -9.91 30.94
N ALA A 98 -9.29 -9.64 31.27
CA ALA A 98 -10.17 -10.55 32.02
C ALA A 98 -10.93 -11.51 31.09
N ARG A 99 -10.85 -11.36 29.79
CA ARG A 99 -11.56 -12.18 28.80
C ARG A 99 -10.59 -12.97 27.94
N PRO A 100 -10.38 -14.27 28.22
CA PRO A 100 -9.55 -15.12 27.38
C PRO A 100 -10.25 -15.44 26.04
N VAL A 101 -9.46 -15.70 25.01
CA VAL A 101 -9.99 -16.09 23.67
C VAL A 101 -10.78 -17.40 23.71
N THR A 102 -10.61 -18.22 24.75
CA THR A 102 -11.37 -19.45 24.99
C THR A 102 -12.72 -19.23 25.70
N GLY A 103 -12.96 -18.02 26.23
CA GLY A 103 -14.19 -17.67 26.93
C GLY A 103 -15.44 -17.52 26.04
N PRO A 104 -16.64 -17.29 26.60
CA PRO A 104 -17.87 -17.16 25.83
C PRO A 104 -17.88 -15.85 25.00
N PHE A 105 -17.81 -15.95 23.69
CA PHE A 105 -17.82 -14.79 22.78
C PHE A 105 -19.17 -14.05 22.73
N SER A 106 -20.27 -14.69 23.14
CA SER A 106 -21.59 -14.05 23.22
C SER A 106 -21.59 -12.82 24.13
N ALA A 107 -20.79 -12.84 25.21
CA ALA A 107 -20.68 -11.73 26.15
C ALA A 107 -20.07 -10.47 25.49
N ASP A 108 -19.13 -10.65 24.53
CA ASP A 108 -18.54 -9.55 23.76
C ASP A 108 -19.56 -8.97 22.76
N LEU A 109 -20.33 -9.82 22.08
CA LEU A 109 -21.37 -9.38 21.15
C LEU A 109 -22.51 -8.65 21.86
N GLU A 110 -22.96 -9.16 23.02
CA GLU A 110 -24.01 -8.50 23.82
C GLU A 110 -23.57 -7.13 24.32
N GLU A 111 -22.29 -7.01 24.76
CA GLU A 111 -21.72 -5.75 25.19
C GLU A 111 -21.59 -4.76 24.02
N LEU A 112 -21.14 -5.22 22.85
CA LEU A 112 -21.10 -4.42 21.62
C LEU A 112 -22.48 -3.85 21.25
N GLU A 113 -23.50 -4.69 21.23
CA GLU A 113 -24.88 -4.28 20.88
C GLU A 113 -25.42 -3.24 21.86
N ARG A 114 -25.17 -3.45 23.15
CA ARG A 114 -25.60 -2.53 24.20
C ARG A 114 -24.89 -1.19 24.11
N LEU A 115 -23.56 -1.19 23.97
CA LEU A 115 -22.78 0.04 23.84
C LEU A 115 -23.07 0.78 22.53
N ALA A 116 -23.34 0.08 21.44
CA ALA A 116 -23.78 0.70 20.19
C ALA A 116 -25.16 1.40 20.35
N ALA A 117 -26.07 0.81 21.14
CA ALA A 117 -27.35 1.47 21.49
C ALA A 117 -27.10 2.72 22.36
N TYR A 118 -26.21 2.64 23.34
CA TYR A 118 -25.85 3.76 24.21
C TYR A 118 -25.07 4.84 23.47
N GLY A 119 -24.21 4.45 22.51
CA GLY A 119 -23.53 5.39 21.63
C GLY A 119 -24.51 6.27 20.84
N ARG A 120 -25.62 5.71 20.36
CA ARG A 120 -26.67 6.51 19.71
C ARG A 120 -27.33 7.53 20.65
N ILE A 121 -27.48 7.18 21.93
CA ILE A 121 -28.03 8.09 22.95
C ILE A 121 -27.04 9.20 23.30
N LEU A 122 -25.75 8.85 23.40
CA LEU A 122 -24.66 9.73 23.80
C LEU A 122 -24.04 10.53 22.62
N GLY A 123 -24.41 10.20 21.37
CA GLY A 123 -23.85 10.82 20.18
C GLY A 123 -22.42 10.35 19.85
N CYS A 124 -22.01 9.17 20.34
CA CYS A 124 -20.69 8.59 20.16
C CYS A 124 -20.75 7.33 19.27
N ARG A 125 -19.77 7.16 18.37
CA ARG A 125 -19.68 5.96 17.50
C ARG A 125 -18.45 5.12 17.77
N SER A 126 -17.51 5.59 18.57
CA SER A 126 -16.23 4.96 18.81
C SER A 126 -16.27 4.11 20.08
N LEU A 127 -15.85 2.86 19.98
CA LEU A 127 -15.85 1.88 21.06
C LEU A 127 -14.45 1.28 21.22
N ARG A 128 -13.82 1.44 22.39
CA ARG A 128 -12.54 0.81 22.69
C ARG A 128 -12.72 -0.70 22.85
N VAL A 129 -11.82 -1.48 22.21
CA VAL A 129 -11.74 -2.94 22.31
C VAL A 129 -10.28 -3.39 22.41
N MET A 130 -10.05 -4.62 22.85
CA MET A 130 -8.75 -5.29 22.89
C MET A 130 -8.81 -6.65 22.17
N SER A 131 -7.74 -7.46 22.21
CA SER A 131 -7.61 -8.68 21.40
C SER A 131 -7.50 -9.99 22.21
N TRP A 132 -8.13 -10.07 23.34
CA TRP A 132 -8.24 -11.24 24.24
C TRP A 132 -6.89 -11.80 24.70
N THR A 133 -6.83 -12.35 25.91
CA THR A 133 -5.68 -13.13 26.38
C THR A 133 -5.70 -14.54 25.79
N ASP A 134 -4.57 -15.25 25.83
CA ASP A 134 -4.35 -16.55 25.19
C ASP A 134 -5.26 -17.67 25.68
N GLY A 135 -5.70 -17.60 26.95
CA GLY A 135 -6.50 -18.67 27.56
C GLY A 135 -5.77 -20.01 27.64
N GLY A 136 -4.43 -20.00 27.56
CA GLY A 136 -3.58 -21.19 27.58
C GLY A 136 -3.41 -21.84 26.19
N LEU A 137 -3.80 -21.21 25.10
CA LEU A 137 -3.63 -21.70 23.72
C LEU A 137 -2.22 -21.44 23.19
N PRO A 138 -1.73 -22.29 22.27
CA PRO A 138 -0.55 -21.99 21.47
C PRO A 138 -0.77 -20.73 20.62
N GLU A 139 0.33 -20.06 20.23
CA GLU A 139 0.34 -18.77 19.52
C GLU A 139 -0.59 -18.76 18.28
N GLU A 140 -0.47 -19.74 17.39
CA GLU A 140 -1.26 -19.77 16.15
C GLU A 140 -2.75 -20.00 16.39
N GLU A 141 -3.12 -20.76 17.42
CA GLU A 141 -4.52 -20.95 17.79
C GLU A 141 -5.09 -19.71 18.46
N TRP A 142 -4.28 -19.04 19.28
CA TRP A 142 -4.63 -17.75 19.87
C TRP A 142 -4.84 -16.68 18.78
N ALA A 143 -3.89 -16.57 17.82
CA ALA A 143 -4.00 -15.68 16.67
C ALA A 143 -5.29 -15.92 15.89
N ALA A 144 -5.53 -17.17 15.49
CA ALA A 144 -6.71 -17.54 14.72
C ALA A 144 -8.03 -17.20 15.46
N GLY A 145 -8.07 -17.48 16.77
CA GLY A 145 -9.22 -17.17 17.62
C GLY A 145 -9.46 -15.67 17.77
N ALA A 146 -8.42 -14.88 18.00
CA ALA A 146 -8.51 -13.43 18.12
C ALA A 146 -8.97 -12.77 16.81
N ILE A 147 -8.41 -13.19 15.69
CA ILE A 147 -8.76 -12.69 14.35
C ILE A 147 -10.22 -13.05 13.99
N ASP A 148 -10.65 -14.30 14.20
CA ASP A 148 -12.04 -14.70 13.92
C ASP A 148 -13.04 -13.89 14.75
N ARG A 149 -12.80 -13.75 16.05
CA ARG A 149 -13.66 -12.95 16.92
C ARG A 149 -13.71 -11.49 16.50
N MET A 150 -12.55 -10.87 16.21
CA MET A 150 -12.50 -9.48 15.79
C MET A 150 -13.19 -9.27 14.45
N ARG A 151 -13.05 -10.19 13.50
CA ARG A 151 -13.77 -10.16 12.22
C ARG A 151 -15.29 -10.19 12.41
N ARG A 152 -15.77 -11.01 13.31
CA ARG A 152 -17.21 -11.10 13.64
C ARG A 152 -17.70 -9.86 14.37
N LEU A 153 -16.91 -9.30 15.30
CA LEU A 153 -17.23 -8.03 15.96
C LEU A 153 -17.29 -6.87 14.95
N ALA A 154 -16.28 -6.76 14.08
CA ALA A 154 -16.21 -5.69 13.10
C ALA A 154 -17.39 -5.71 12.11
N ARG A 155 -17.76 -6.88 11.60
CA ARG A 155 -18.99 -7.01 10.76
C ARG A 155 -20.24 -6.57 11.51
N ARG A 156 -20.32 -6.92 12.80
CA ARG A 156 -21.46 -6.48 13.62
C ARG A 156 -21.43 -4.98 13.87
N ALA A 157 -20.28 -4.41 14.15
CA ALA A 157 -20.07 -2.97 14.33
C ALA A 157 -20.47 -2.18 13.07
N GLU A 158 -20.09 -2.64 11.88
CA GLU A 158 -20.52 -2.05 10.61
C GLU A 158 -22.04 -2.00 10.51
N SER A 159 -22.73 -3.10 10.81
CA SER A 159 -24.18 -3.17 10.77
C SER A 159 -24.86 -2.27 11.80
N LEU A 160 -24.20 -1.94 12.89
CA LEU A 160 -24.66 -1.06 13.96
C LEU A 160 -24.26 0.41 13.75
N GLY A 161 -23.37 0.69 12.78
CA GLY A 161 -22.86 2.03 12.47
C GLY A 161 -21.89 2.57 13.51
N VAL A 162 -21.12 1.70 14.18
CA VAL A 162 -20.08 2.04 15.17
C VAL A 162 -18.70 1.61 14.69
N GLU A 163 -17.66 2.22 15.26
CA GLU A 163 -16.26 1.97 14.98
C GLU A 163 -15.61 1.30 16.21
N LEU A 164 -14.84 0.25 15.99
CA LEU A 164 -14.05 -0.43 17.00
C LEU A 164 -12.63 0.13 17.00
N LEU A 165 -12.16 0.56 18.17
CA LEU A 165 -10.84 1.11 18.37
C LEU A 165 -9.99 0.10 19.16
N HIS A 166 -9.12 -0.65 18.46
CA HIS A 166 -8.25 -1.63 19.07
C HIS A 166 -7.09 -0.94 19.81
N GLU A 167 -7.03 -1.13 21.12
CA GLU A 167 -6.00 -0.53 21.98
C GLU A 167 -4.73 -1.39 22.00
N ASN A 168 -3.55 -0.74 21.93
CA ASN A 168 -2.25 -1.36 22.17
C ASN A 168 -2.05 -1.62 23.68
N CYS A 169 -2.71 -2.65 24.19
CA CYS A 169 -2.75 -3.06 25.58
C CYS A 169 -2.59 -4.60 25.68
N ALA A 170 -3.32 -5.24 26.56
CA ALA A 170 -3.37 -6.70 26.67
C ALA A 170 -3.96 -7.36 25.43
N GLY A 171 -3.61 -8.63 25.19
CA GLY A 171 -4.18 -9.44 24.12
C GLY A 171 -3.20 -9.73 22.99
N TRP A 172 -3.64 -10.52 22.03
CA TRP A 172 -2.78 -11.08 20.98
C TRP A 172 -2.05 -10.01 20.15
N ALA A 173 -2.74 -8.95 19.79
CA ALA A 173 -2.20 -7.88 18.94
C ALA A 173 -1.85 -6.59 19.71
N GLY A 174 -1.86 -6.61 21.05
CA GLY A 174 -1.78 -5.38 21.83
C GLY A 174 -0.38 -4.78 22.00
N SER A 175 0.69 -5.57 21.86
CA SER A 175 2.06 -5.15 22.17
C SER A 175 3.06 -5.29 21.00
N ASP A 176 2.56 -5.61 19.81
CA ASP A 176 3.39 -5.94 18.66
C ASP A 176 2.78 -5.35 17.38
N ALA A 177 3.55 -4.55 16.66
CA ALA A 177 3.07 -3.86 15.44
C ALA A 177 2.69 -4.85 14.34
N ALA A 178 3.50 -5.89 14.12
CA ALA A 178 3.22 -6.87 13.07
C ALA A 178 1.93 -7.64 13.34
N ARG A 179 1.66 -8.00 14.60
CA ARG A 179 0.40 -8.64 15.01
C ARG A 179 -0.80 -7.69 14.87
N THR A 180 -0.65 -6.42 15.26
CA THR A 180 -1.70 -5.41 15.09
C THR A 180 -2.01 -5.21 13.61
N LEU A 181 -0.99 -5.06 12.77
CA LEU A 181 -1.16 -4.89 11.32
C LEU A 181 -1.77 -6.14 10.68
N ARG A 182 -1.36 -7.34 11.10
CA ARG A 182 -1.97 -8.60 10.68
C ARG A 182 -3.45 -8.67 11.08
N LEU A 183 -3.79 -8.27 12.32
CA LEU A 183 -5.19 -8.21 12.79
C LEU A 183 -6.02 -7.30 11.88
N LEU A 184 -5.55 -6.08 11.63
CA LEU A 184 -6.25 -5.11 10.78
C LEU A 184 -6.42 -5.63 9.34
N ALA A 185 -5.37 -6.22 8.78
CA ALA A 185 -5.37 -6.75 7.42
C ALA A 185 -6.31 -7.95 7.27
N GLU A 186 -6.27 -8.92 8.20
CA GLU A 186 -7.09 -10.12 8.10
C GLU A 186 -8.57 -9.88 8.47
N VAL A 187 -8.87 -8.89 9.31
CA VAL A 187 -10.24 -8.47 9.60
C VAL A 187 -10.84 -7.70 8.43
N ASP A 188 -10.04 -6.87 7.77
CA ASP A 188 -10.38 -6.06 6.58
C ASP A 188 -11.74 -5.36 6.70
N SER A 189 -11.89 -4.54 7.73
CA SER A 189 -13.13 -3.81 8.00
C SER A 189 -12.87 -2.32 8.23
N PRO A 190 -13.64 -1.42 7.59
CA PRO A 190 -13.54 0.01 7.87
C PRO A 190 -13.99 0.38 9.29
N ALA A 191 -14.68 -0.53 9.97
CA ALA A 191 -15.11 -0.34 11.35
C ALA A 191 -14.04 -0.72 12.38
N LEU A 192 -12.85 -1.19 12.00
CA LEU A 192 -11.75 -1.50 12.90
C LEU A 192 -10.57 -0.56 12.67
N ARG A 193 -10.20 0.19 13.72
CA ARG A 193 -9.06 1.11 13.72
C ARG A 193 -8.27 0.97 15.01
N VAL A 194 -7.19 1.75 15.16
CA VAL A 194 -6.32 1.73 16.32
C VAL A 194 -6.65 2.86 17.28
N LEU A 195 -6.78 2.52 18.56
CA LEU A 195 -6.60 3.41 19.69
C LEU A 195 -5.17 3.22 20.18
N PHE A 196 -4.40 4.29 20.16
CA PHE A 196 -3.01 4.25 20.59
C PHE A 196 -2.83 4.82 21.98
N ASP A 197 -2.35 4.01 22.92
CA ASP A 197 -1.98 4.43 24.27
C ASP A 197 -0.46 4.62 24.36
N THR A 198 -0.03 5.80 24.83
CA THR A 198 1.38 6.18 24.90
C THR A 198 2.13 5.46 26.02
N GLY A 199 1.47 5.09 27.12
CA GLY A 199 2.09 4.60 28.35
C GLY A 199 2.11 3.08 28.52
N ASN A 200 1.28 2.35 27.78
CA ASN A 200 1.18 0.91 27.90
C ASN A 200 2.49 0.17 27.55
N GLY A 201 3.37 0.81 26.77
CA GLY A 201 4.69 0.25 26.46
C GLY A 201 5.55 -0.01 27.69
N VAL A 202 5.41 0.78 28.76
CA VAL A 202 6.25 0.66 29.96
C VAL A 202 6.00 -0.66 30.72
N PRO A 203 4.78 -1.00 31.16
CA PRO A 203 4.52 -2.28 31.82
C PRO A 203 4.64 -3.49 30.88
N TYR A 204 4.33 -3.35 29.59
CA TYR A 204 4.40 -4.46 28.64
C TYR A 204 5.77 -4.62 27.98
N GLY A 205 6.75 -3.72 28.24
CA GLY A 205 8.14 -3.88 27.85
C GLY A 205 8.45 -3.61 26.39
N TYR A 206 7.69 -2.72 25.70
CA TYR A 206 7.96 -2.30 24.34
C TYR A 206 8.12 -0.77 24.20
N ASP A 207 8.82 -0.31 23.18
CA ASP A 207 8.93 1.12 22.85
C ASP A 207 7.64 1.60 22.16
N ALA A 208 6.82 2.37 22.91
CA ALA A 208 5.56 2.88 22.40
C ALA A 208 5.75 3.84 21.20
N HIS A 209 6.83 4.62 21.16
CA HIS A 209 7.10 5.52 20.03
C HIS A 209 7.46 4.74 18.75
N ALA A 210 8.24 3.65 18.86
CA ALA A 210 8.52 2.78 17.73
C ALA A 210 7.25 2.09 17.22
N LEU A 211 6.44 1.54 18.15
CA LEU A 211 5.15 0.95 17.82
C LEU A 211 4.21 1.96 17.13
N LEU A 212 4.15 3.19 17.63
CA LEU A 212 3.35 4.25 17.02
C LEU A 212 3.77 4.54 15.59
N ALA A 213 5.06 4.62 15.32
CA ALA A 213 5.58 4.91 13.99
C ALA A 213 5.06 3.94 12.92
N GLU A 214 4.91 2.65 13.29
CA GLU A 214 4.37 1.63 12.41
C GLU A 214 2.84 1.66 12.29
N LEU A 215 2.13 2.11 13.34
CA LEU A 215 0.67 2.11 13.40
C LEU A 215 0.00 3.44 13.01
N LEU A 216 0.77 4.51 12.76
CA LEU A 216 0.27 5.86 12.47
C LEU A 216 -0.90 5.93 11.48
N PRO A 217 -0.88 5.21 10.32
CA PRO A 217 -1.98 5.26 9.34
C PRO A 217 -3.32 4.80 9.88
N HIS A 218 -3.31 4.02 10.96
CA HIS A 218 -4.50 3.36 11.51
C HIS A 218 -5.02 4.04 12.78
N VAL A 219 -4.26 4.99 13.36
CA VAL A 219 -4.63 5.64 14.62
C VAL A 219 -5.84 6.55 14.43
N ALA A 220 -6.91 6.26 15.16
CA ALA A 220 -8.15 7.05 15.18
C ALA A 220 -8.36 7.76 16.52
N HIS A 221 -7.80 7.26 17.61
CA HIS A 221 -7.92 7.82 18.95
C HIS A 221 -6.62 7.62 19.72
N VAL A 222 -6.33 8.46 20.71
CA VAL A 222 -5.09 8.43 21.49
C VAL A 222 -5.40 8.51 22.96
N HIS A 223 -4.90 7.55 23.75
CA HIS A 223 -4.78 7.64 25.20
C HIS A 223 -3.42 8.18 25.58
N VAL A 224 -3.41 9.11 26.54
CA VAL A 224 -2.18 9.69 27.05
C VAL A 224 -1.96 9.24 28.49
N LYS A 225 -0.91 8.45 28.65
CA LYS A 225 -0.43 7.89 29.89
C LYS A 225 1.09 7.97 29.91
N ASP A 226 1.69 8.15 31.07
CA ASP A 226 3.15 8.12 31.23
C ASP A 226 3.52 7.35 32.52
N ALA A 227 4.65 6.65 32.46
CA ALA A 227 5.10 5.85 33.57
C ALA A 227 6.62 5.67 33.58
N LEU A 228 7.14 5.30 34.74
CA LEU A 228 8.47 4.74 34.93
C LEU A 228 8.35 3.23 35.14
N PRO A 229 9.35 2.42 34.73
CA PRO A 229 9.39 1.01 35.04
C PRO A 229 9.35 0.79 36.58
N GLY A 230 8.56 -0.17 37.04
CA GLY A 230 8.53 -0.59 38.42
C GLY A 230 9.71 -1.50 38.80
N ASP A 231 9.73 -1.97 40.06
CA ASP A 231 10.81 -2.81 40.57
C ASP A 231 10.85 -4.21 39.94
N ARG A 232 9.76 -4.67 39.34
CA ARG A 232 9.63 -5.99 38.69
C ARG A 232 9.15 -5.85 37.26
N PRO A 233 9.51 -6.78 36.38
CA PRO A 233 8.94 -6.85 35.02
C PRO A 233 7.40 -6.88 35.07
N GLY A 234 6.77 -6.03 34.29
CA GLY A 234 5.31 -5.90 34.26
C GLY A 234 4.71 -4.88 35.23
N GLU A 235 5.52 -4.30 36.13
CA GLU A 235 5.10 -3.22 37.02
C GLU A 235 5.44 -1.86 36.42
N ALA A 236 4.62 -0.85 36.72
CA ALA A 236 4.85 0.54 36.32
C ALA A 236 4.49 1.52 37.45
N VAL A 237 5.23 2.60 37.55
CA VAL A 237 4.91 3.74 38.41
C VAL A 237 4.41 4.88 37.56
N TYR A 238 3.11 5.14 37.57
CA TYR A 238 2.49 6.16 36.75
C TYR A 238 2.90 7.57 37.19
N THR A 239 3.18 8.43 36.19
CA THR A 239 3.69 9.79 36.37
C THR A 239 2.86 10.81 35.61
N LEU A 240 3.17 12.10 35.76
CA LEU A 240 2.58 13.14 34.93
C LEU A 240 3.12 13.01 33.48
N PRO A 241 2.33 13.39 32.44
CA PRO A 241 2.77 13.36 31.06
C PRO A 241 4.11 14.10 30.84
N GLY A 242 5.09 13.42 30.29
CA GLY A 242 6.45 13.93 30.05
C GLY A 242 7.42 13.77 31.23
N GLU A 243 7.05 13.09 32.31
CA GLU A 243 7.91 12.80 33.47
C GLU A 243 8.31 11.32 33.58
N GLY A 244 7.75 10.47 32.72
CA GLY A 244 8.07 9.04 32.60
C GLY A 244 8.99 8.74 31.44
N THR A 245 9.05 7.43 31.11
CA THR A 245 9.87 6.89 30.01
C THR A 245 9.07 6.55 28.75
N ALA A 246 7.76 6.81 28.75
CA ALA A 246 6.87 6.50 27.62
C ALA A 246 7.06 7.42 26.38
N ARG A 247 7.95 8.42 26.47
CA ARG A 247 8.24 9.36 25.37
C ARG A 247 6.99 10.09 24.88
N VAL A 248 6.09 10.48 25.78
CA VAL A 248 4.79 11.10 25.44
C VAL A 248 4.96 12.31 24.51
N ALA A 249 5.95 13.18 24.75
CA ALA A 249 6.20 14.35 23.90
C ALA A 249 6.58 13.95 22.45
N ASP A 250 7.39 12.90 22.29
CA ASP A 250 7.78 12.39 20.99
C ASP A 250 6.59 11.75 20.26
N CYS A 251 5.75 10.98 20.98
CA CYS A 251 4.53 10.39 20.43
C CYS A 251 3.54 11.48 19.96
N VAL A 252 3.30 12.50 20.78
CA VAL A 252 2.41 13.63 20.42
C VAL A 252 2.97 14.37 19.21
N ARG A 253 4.28 14.66 19.19
CA ARG A 253 4.93 15.30 18.05
C ARG A 253 4.77 14.49 16.77
N LEU A 254 5.04 13.19 16.82
CA LEU A 254 4.92 12.27 15.68
C LEU A 254 3.48 12.24 15.14
N LEU A 255 2.47 12.19 16.01
CA LEU A 255 1.06 12.27 15.64
C LEU A 255 0.70 13.58 14.95
N GLU A 256 1.17 14.72 15.46
CA GLU A 256 0.90 16.03 14.89
C GLU A 256 1.61 16.24 13.54
N GLU A 257 2.87 15.81 13.42
CA GLU A 257 3.62 15.79 12.16
C GLU A 257 2.94 14.92 11.11
N TYR A 258 2.38 13.79 11.53
CA TYR A 258 1.59 12.91 10.68
C TYR A 258 0.22 13.51 10.29
N GLY A 259 -0.22 14.57 10.94
CA GLY A 259 -1.50 15.23 10.69
C GLY A 259 -2.69 14.63 11.43
N TYR A 260 -2.47 13.95 12.57
CA TYR A 260 -3.55 13.47 13.44
C TYR A 260 -4.45 14.65 13.88
N ARG A 261 -5.78 14.47 13.80
CA ARG A 261 -6.78 15.50 14.16
C ARG A 261 -7.77 15.05 15.23
N GLY A 262 -7.63 13.82 15.74
CA GLY A 262 -8.46 13.28 16.81
C GLY A 262 -8.16 13.88 18.18
N ALA A 263 -8.85 13.36 19.20
CA ALA A 263 -8.66 13.78 20.59
C ALA A 263 -7.46 13.08 21.23
N TYR A 264 -6.84 13.74 22.19
CA TYR A 264 -5.88 13.19 23.14
C TYR A 264 -6.61 12.99 24.47
N SER A 265 -6.94 11.75 24.77
CA SER A 265 -7.71 11.36 25.95
C SER A 265 -6.79 10.95 27.09
N LEU A 266 -6.85 11.69 28.17
CA LEU A 266 -6.00 11.47 29.34
C LEU A 266 -6.46 10.23 30.13
N GLU A 267 -5.55 9.26 30.34
CA GLU A 267 -5.70 8.07 31.18
C GLU A 267 -4.51 7.94 32.14
N PRO A 268 -4.34 8.82 33.14
CA PRO A 268 -3.08 9.00 33.83
C PRO A 268 -2.76 7.92 34.87
N HIS A 269 -3.71 7.13 35.33
CA HIS A 269 -3.57 6.11 36.38
C HIS A 269 -2.89 6.59 37.69
N LEU A 270 -2.95 7.91 37.99
CA LEU A 270 -2.28 8.48 39.17
C LEU A 270 -2.98 8.19 40.50
N ALA A 271 -4.29 8.10 40.48
CA ALA A 271 -5.10 7.84 41.69
C ALA A 271 -6.12 6.72 41.47
N VAL A 272 -6.38 6.35 40.22
CA VAL A 272 -7.30 5.28 39.84
C VAL A 272 -6.57 4.36 38.90
N VAL A 273 -6.32 3.11 39.28
CA VAL A 273 -5.70 2.07 38.45
C VAL A 273 -6.69 0.91 38.36
N PRO A 274 -7.54 0.85 37.33
CA PRO A 274 -8.67 -0.08 37.29
C PRO A 274 -8.29 -1.54 37.31
N HIS A 275 -7.22 -1.94 36.66
CA HIS A 275 -6.75 -3.31 36.57
C HIS A 275 -6.10 -3.79 37.87
N GLU A 276 -5.67 -2.89 38.78
CA GLU A 276 -5.15 -3.18 40.10
C GLU A 276 -6.20 -2.98 41.18
N GLY A 277 -7.39 -2.48 40.84
CA GLY A 277 -8.45 -2.20 41.83
C GLY A 277 -8.15 -1.01 42.76
N VAL A 278 -7.15 -0.18 42.39
CA VAL A 278 -6.75 0.98 43.20
C VAL A 278 -7.69 2.15 42.91
N ARG A 279 -8.22 2.77 44.01
CA ARG A 279 -9.00 4.04 43.94
C ARG A 279 -8.57 4.92 45.13
N GLY A 280 -7.90 6.04 44.83
CA GLY A 280 -7.55 7.07 45.78
C GLY A 280 -8.76 7.91 46.22
N GLU A 281 -8.71 8.49 47.40
CA GLU A 281 -9.79 9.34 47.97
C GLU A 281 -9.92 10.68 47.23
N ASP A 282 -8.81 11.25 46.73
CA ASP A 282 -8.78 12.48 45.90
C ASP A 282 -8.17 12.19 44.52
N ALA A 283 -9.03 11.88 43.55
CA ALA A 283 -8.61 11.60 42.19
C ALA A 283 -8.60 12.86 41.30
N ALA A 284 -9.44 13.86 41.58
CA ALA A 284 -9.57 15.07 40.76
C ALA A 284 -8.29 15.92 40.73
N GLY A 285 -7.63 16.10 41.86
CA GLY A 285 -6.40 16.90 41.94
C GLY A 285 -5.26 16.37 41.05
N PRO A 286 -4.86 15.10 41.22
CA PRO A 286 -3.87 14.45 40.30
C PRO A 286 -4.27 14.51 38.83
N PHE A 287 -5.53 14.21 38.50
CA PHE A 287 -6.04 14.24 37.12
C PHE A 287 -5.94 15.65 36.49
N VAL A 288 -6.37 16.68 37.20
CA VAL A 288 -6.26 18.08 36.74
C VAL A 288 -4.80 18.50 36.53
N ARG A 289 -3.88 18.08 37.41
CA ARG A 289 -2.44 18.32 37.20
C ARG A 289 -1.93 17.66 35.95
N ALA A 290 -2.31 16.39 35.70
CA ALA A 290 -1.91 15.66 34.52
C ALA A 290 -2.46 16.33 33.22
N ALA A 291 -3.72 16.77 33.24
CA ALA A 291 -4.33 17.48 32.13
C ALA A 291 -3.63 18.80 31.81
N ARG A 292 -3.33 19.60 32.84
CA ARG A 292 -2.56 20.87 32.70
C ARG A 292 -1.13 20.61 32.24
N ARG A 293 -0.52 19.51 32.67
CA ARG A 293 0.83 19.13 32.25
C ARG A 293 0.85 18.72 30.78
N LEU A 294 -0.15 17.94 30.31
CA LEU A 294 -0.31 17.59 28.91
C LEU A 294 -0.51 18.85 28.05
N ALA A 295 -1.39 19.77 28.45
CA ALA A 295 -1.63 21.02 27.74
C ALA A 295 -0.39 21.92 27.65
N ALA A 296 0.49 21.83 28.63
CA ALA A 296 1.75 22.59 28.70
C ALA A 296 2.97 21.76 28.29
N LEU A 297 2.79 20.58 27.69
CA LEU A 297 3.88 19.67 27.35
C LEU A 297 4.83 20.36 26.37
N PRO A 298 6.10 20.58 26.75
CA PRO A 298 7.07 21.15 25.84
C PRO A 298 7.39 20.12 24.77
N LEU A 299 7.01 20.43 23.54
CA LEU A 299 7.42 19.59 22.41
C LEU A 299 8.80 20.04 21.92
N PRO A 300 9.63 19.11 21.44
CA PRO A 300 10.87 19.49 20.75
C PRO A 300 10.50 20.51 19.67
N ALA A 301 11.30 21.58 19.55
CA ALA A 301 11.17 22.46 18.39
C ALA A 301 11.24 21.59 17.14
N PRO A 302 10.45 21.89 16.10
CA PRO A 302 10.76 21.34 14.78
C PRO A 302 12.24 21.63 14.57
N THR A 303 13.05 20.61 14.35
CA THR A 303 14.46 20.79 14.01
C THR A 303 14.51 21.90 12.98
N ALA A 304 15.23 22.99 13.26
CA ALA A 304 15.34 24.12 12.33
C ALA A 304 15.66 23.51 10.98
N VAL A 305 14.71 23.62 10.05
CA VAL A 305 14.86 23.12 8.70
C VAL A 305 16.09 23.81 8.16
N PRO A 306 17.17 23.12 7.80
CA PRO A 306 18.25 23.74 7.05
C PRO A 306 17.59 24.41 5.84
N GLU A 307 18.03 25.59 5.41
CA GLU A 307 17.54 26.29 4.21
C GLU A 307 17.77 25.51 2.89
N THR A 308 18.25 24.29 2.99
CA THR A 308 18.17 23.28 1.92
C THR A 308 16.75 22.70 1.91
N PRO A 309 16.03 22.66 0.78
CA PRO A 309 14.68 22.10 0.72
C PRO A 309 14.70 20.71 1.34
N ALA A 310 13.90 20.52 2.38
CA ALA A 310 13.81 19.24 3.08
C ALA A 310 13.49 18.16 2.08
N ARG A 311 14.33 17.09 2.03
CA ARG A 311 14.07 15.93 1.17
C ARG A 311 12.66 15.39 1.46
N PRO A 312 11.95 14.90 0.43
CA PRO A 312 10.66 14.25 0.62
C PRO A 312 10.82 13.06 1.58
N ALA A 313 10.14 13.10 2.70
CA ALA A 313 10.16 11.99 3.65
C ALA A 313 9.24 10.87 3.16
N VAL A 314 9.79 9.70 2.87
CA VAL A 314 9.03 8.49 2.51
C VAL A 314 8.31 7.97 3.77
N ASP A 315 7.01 7.68 3.66
CA ASP A 315 6.23 7.10 4.76
C ASP A 315 6.61 5.62 4.96
N THR A 316 7.58 5.39 5.84
CA THR A 316 8.12 4.04 6.12
C THR A 316 7.06 3.13 6.77
N GLY A 317 6.16 3.69 7.58
CA GLY A 317 5.06 2.95 8.20
C GLY A 317 4.03 2.47 7.16
N LEU A 318 3.63 3.34 6.23
CA LEU A 318 2.75 2.96 5.13
C LEU A 318 3.39 1.87 4.27
N LEU A 319 4.67 2.00 3.91
CA LEU A 319 5.35 1.00 3.10
C LEU A 319 5.39 -0.35 3.80
N LEU A 320 5.80 -0.39 5.05
CA LEU A 320 5.86 -1.64 5.82
C LEU A 320 4.46 -2.28 5.94
N HIS A 321 3.42 -1.48 6.18
CA HIS A 321 2.03 -1.95 6.17
C HIS A 321 1.62 -2.57 4.82
N LEU A 322 1.92 -1.89 3.70
CA LEU A 322 1.60 -2.42 2.38
C LEU A 322 2.37 -3.70 2.06
N LEU A 323 3.62 -3.81 2.51
CA LEU A 323 4.40 -5.05 2.35
C LEU A 323 3.81 -6.22 3.14
N HIS A 324 3.31 -5.97 4.37
CA HIS A 324 2.61 -6.99 5.17
C HIS A 324 1.21 -7.33 4.65
N THR A 325 0.65 -6.52 3.73
CA THR A 325 -0.66 -6.78 3.12
C THR A 325 -0.49 -7.65 1.89
N PRO A 326 -0.91 -8.95 1.88
CA PRO A 326 -0.78 -9.82 0.73
C PRO A 326 -1.67 -9.34 -0.43
N THR A 327 -1.05 -9.02 -1.55
CA THR A 327 -1.75 -8.53 -2.74
C THR A 327 -1.44 -9.33 -4.00
N ALA A 328 -0.84 -10.52 -3.85
CA ALA A 328 -0.63 -11.42 -4.97
C ALA A 328 -1.97 -11.77 -5.63
N GLY A 329 -2.06 -11.53 -6.93
CA GLY A 329 -3.29 -11.69 -7.70
C GLY A 329 -3.71 -13.16 -7.84
N PRO A 330 -4.98 -13.43 -8.22
CA PRO A 330 -5.47 -14.81 -8.38
C PRO A 330 -4.84 -15.57 -9.55
N LEU A 331 -4.22 -14.88 -10.50
CA LEU A 331 -3.42 -15.50 -11.56
C LEU A 331 -2.10 -16.07 -11.03
N GLU A 332 -1.62 -15.55 -9.90
CA GLU A 332 -0.40 -15.97 -9.22
C GLU A 332 -0.66 -17.04 -8.15
N THR A 333 -1.73 -16.87 -7.37
CA THR A 333 -1.99 -17.71 -6.19
C THR A 333 -3.05 -18.79 -6.42
N GLY A 334 -3.79 -18.72 -7.51
CA GLY A 334 -4.94 -19.56 -7.76
C GLY A 334 -6.20 -19.19 -6.95
N PRO A 335 -7.30 -19.91 -7.14
CA PRO A 335 -8.56 -19.63 -6.47
C PRO A 335 -8.49 -19.96 -4.97
N GLY A 336 -9.19 -19.15 -4.14
CA GLY A 336 -9.36 -19.39 -2.71
C GLY A 336 -8.33 -18.76 -1.80
N THR A 337 -7.31 -18.06 -2.32
CA THR A 337 -6.39 -17.26 -1.49
C THR A 337 -7.05 -15.94 -1.10
N PRO A 338 -6.94 -15.50 0.17
CA PRO A 338 -7.45 -14.20 0.60
C PRO A 338 -6.82 -13.07 -0.23
N ARG A 339 -7.65 -12.17 -0.74
CA ARG A 339 -7.25 -11.06 -1.61
C ARG A 339 -7.41 -9.75 -0.85
N LEU A 340 -6.31 -9.12 -0.54
CA LEU A 340 -6.30 -7.87 0.24
C LEU A 340 -5.95 -6.64 -0.61
N THR A 341 -6.03 -6.74 -1.95
CA THR A 341 -5.77 -5.62 -2.87
C THR A 341 -6.65 -4.42 -2.56
N ALA A 342 -7.95 -4.64 -2.29
CA ALA A 342 -8.86 -3.56 -1.91
C ALA A 342 -8.46 -2.89 -0.58
N ALA A 343 -7.95 -3.64 0.39
CA ALA A 343 -7.45 -3.11 1.66
C ALA A 343 -6.19 -2.26 1.46
N ALA A 344 -5.23 -2.77 0.68
CA ALA A 344 -4.01 -2.03 0.31
C ALA A 344 -4.35 -0.70 -0.37
N LEU A 345 -5.26 -0.71 -1.35
CA LEU A 345 -5.71 0.50 -2.05
C LEU A 345 -6.41 1.50 -1.11
N ARG A 346 -7.20 1.03 -0.14
CA ARG A 346 -7.82 1.92 0.87
C ARG A 346 -6.78 2.56 1.79
N SER A 347 -5.79 1.80 2.26
CA SER A 347 -4.69 2.32 3.07
C SER A 347 -3.88 3.35 2.30
N TYR A 348 -3.56 3.07 1.04
CA TYR A 348 -2.87 3.99 0.15
C TYR A 348 -3.69 5.26 -0.12
N ALA A 349 -5.00 5.14 -0.39
CA ALA A 349 -5.91 6.28 -0.58
C ALA A 349 -6.00 7.15 0.68
N THR A 350 -6.08 6.53 1.86
CA THR A 350 -6.13 7.26 3.14
C THR A 350 -4.85 8.07 3.38
N ALA A 351 -3.68 7.50 3.10
CA ALA A 351 -2.41 8.22 3.18
C ALA A 351 -2.35 9.38 2.17
N ALA A 352 -2.75 9.14 0.92
CA ALA A 352 -2.80 10.16 -0.12
C ALA A 352 -3.76 11.32 0.22
N GLN A 353 -4.92 11.04 0.82
CA GLN A 353 -5.88 12.07 1.24
C GLN A 353 -5.27 13.06 2.25
N ARG A 354 -4.40 12.60 3.16
CA ARG A 354 -3.68 13.47 4.11
C ARG A 354 -2.71 14.42 3.40
N LEU A 355 -2.26 14.07 2.21
CA LEU A 355 -1.39 14.87 1.36
C LEU A 355 -2.18 15.75 0.37
N GLY A 356 -3.51 15.81 0.49
CA GLY A 356 -4.38 16.66 -0.31
C GLY A 356 -4.96 16.00 -1.57
N PHE A 357 -4.74 14.70 -1.79
CA PHE A 357 -5.36 14.01 -2.91
C PHE A 357 -6.84 13.70 -2.64
N GLY A 358 -7.67 13.77 -3.67
CA GLY A 358 -9.01 13.21 -3.68
C GLY A 358 -9.05 11.86 -4.38
N ALA A 359 -9.72 10.87 -3.80
CA ALA A 359 -10.03 9.64 -4.50
C ALA A 359 -11.19 9.90 -5.48
N VAL A 360 -10.89 9.88 -6.79
CA VAL A 360 -11.88 10.18 -7.84
C VAL A 360 -12.51 8.94 -8.44
N ARG A 361 -11.86 7.78 -8.27
CA ARG A 361 -12.39 6.46 -8.64
C ARG A 361 -11.76 5.40 -7.73
N LEU A 362 -12.57 4.49 -7.23
CA LEU A 362 -12.15 3.23 -6.64
C LEU A 362 -13.21 2.19 -7.02
N GLY A 363 -12.82 1.15 -7.71
CA GLY A 363 -13.75 0.11 -8.11
C GLY A 363 -13.16 -0.94 -9.02
N ALA A 364 -13.87 -2.05 -9.11
CA ALA A 364 -13.56 -3.13 -10.02
C ALA A 364 -13.63 -2.68 -11.49
N PRO A 365 -12.88 -3.32 -12.39
CA PRO A 365 -13.00 -3.10 -13.83
C PRO A 365 -14.34 -3.58 -14.36
N ASP A 366 -14.80 -2.96 -15.46
CA ASP A 366 -15.97 -3.44 -16.18
C ASP A 366 -15.67 -4.81 -16.81
N PRO A 367 -16.54 -5.83 -16.67
CA PRO A 367 -16.32 -7.13 -17.28
C PRO A 367 -16.11 -7.10 -18.80
N SER A 368 -16.67 -6.11 -19.50
CA SER A 368 -16.47 -5.94 -20.96
C SER A 368 -15.01 -5.67 -21.34
N ALA A 369 -14.22 -5.12 -20.41
CA ALA A 369 -12.80 -4.81 -20.64
C ALA A 369 -11.95 -6.06 -20.97
N VAL A 370 -12.40 -7.25 -20.53
CA VAL A 370 -11.68 -8.52 -20.71
C VAL A 370 -12.31 -9.43 -21.76
N LEU A 371 -13.39 -9.02 -22.44
CA LEU A 371 -14.07 -9.80 -23.49
C LEU A 371 -13.47 -9.57 -24.88
N ARG A 372 -12.27 -9.04 -24.97
CA ARG A 372 -11.60 -8.70 -26.23
C ARG A 372 -10.64 -9.80 -26.67
N GLU A 373 -10.37 -9.88 -27.97
CA GLU A 373 -9.48 -10.90 -28.54
C GLU A 373 -8.03 -10.77 -28.07
N ASP A 374 -7.59 -9.54 -27.82
CA ASP A 374 -6.25 -9.19 -27.32
C ASP A 374 -6.09 -9.35 -25.81
N THR A 375 -7.16 -9.73 -25.08
CA THR A 375 -7.06 -10.10 -23.67
C THR A 375 -6.29 -11.41 -23.52
N PRO A 376 -5.26 -11.50 -22.66
CA PRO A 376 -4.52 -12.72 -22.40
C PRO A 376 -5.45 -13.90 -22.05
N ALA A 377 -5.20 -15.07 -22.62
CA ALA A 377 -6.04 -16.24 -22.39
C ALA A 377 -6.13 -16.69 -20.92
N PRO A 378 -5.07 -16.55 -20.08
CA PRO A 378 -5.18 -16.80 -18.64
C PRO A 378 -6.25 -15.94 -17.97
N VAL A 379 -6.32 -14.63 -18.30
CA VAL A 379 -7.35 -13.72 -17.77
C VAL A 379 -8.74 -14.16 -18.22
N ARG A 380 -8.93 -14.46 -19.50
CA ARG A 380 -10.24 -14.93 -20.00
C ARG A 380 -10.69 -16.23 -19.33
N ARG A 381 -9.75 -17.18 -19.12
CA ARG A 381 -10.04 -18.45 -18.41
C ARG A 381 -10.40 -18.19 -16.95
N ALA A 382 -9.68 -17.31 -16.27
CA ALA A 382 -9.94 -16.99 -14.86
C ALA A 382 -11.32 -16.32 -14.68
N VAL A 383 -11.67 -15.35 -15.53
CA VAL A 383 -12.99 -14.71 -15.52
C VAL A 383 -14.12 -15.69 -15.82
N ALA A 384 -13.90 -16.62 -16.76
CA ALA A 384 -14.89 -17.66 -17.08
C ALA A 384 -15.08 -18.68 -15.93
N ALA A 385 -14.03 -18.96 -15.16
CA ALA A 385 -14.05 -19.90 -14.04
C ALA A 385 -14.59 -19.28 -12.74
N ASP A 386 -14.36 -18.00 -12.53
CA ASP A 386 -14.75 -17.27 -11.30
C ASP A 386 -15.39 -15.91 -11.65
N PRO A 387 -16.72 -15.78 -11.56
CA PRO A 387 -17.40 -14.50 -11.80
C PRO A 387 -16.97 -13.36 -10.88
N ALA A 388 -16.41 -13.65 -9.69
CA ALA A 388 -15.90 -12.67 -8.75
C ALA A 388 -14.46 -12.22 -9.07
N PHE A 389 -13.77 -12.87 -10.02
CA PHE A 389 -12.37 -12.61 -10.34
C PHE A 389 -12.04 -11.11 -10.48
N LEU A 390 -12.85 -10.35 -11.23
CA LEU A 390 -12.62 -8.93 -11.45
C LEU A 390 -13.07 -8.08 -10.24
N ALA A 391 -14.11 -8.50 -9.53
CA ALA A 391 -14.63 -7.77 -8.37
C ALA A 391 -13.60 -7.62 -7.25
N ASP A 392 -12.74 -8.62 -7.09
CA ASP A 392 -11.69 -8.65 -6.07
C ASP A 392 -10.39 -7.92 -6.50
N GLN A 393 -10.37 -7.31 -7.68
CA GLN A 393 -9.21 -6.61 -8.23
C GLN A 393 -9.53 -5.17 -8.64
N PRO A 394 -9.95 -4.32 -7.68
CA PRO A 394 -10.24 -2.93 -7.95
C PRO A 394 -8.97 -2.14 -8.30
N SER A 395 -9.18 -1.04 -9.02
CA SER A 395 -8.16 -0.01 -9.24
C SER A 395 -8.61 1.32 -8.67
N LEU A 396 -7.65 2.13 -8.23
CA LEU A 396 -7.85 3.44 -7.61
C LEU A 396 -7.28 4.53 -8.52
N VAL A 397 -8.02 5.64 -8.67
CA VAL A 397 -7.48 6.86 -9.26
C VAL A 397 -7.55 7.97 -8.21
N LEU A 398 -6.39 8.53 -7.89
CA LEU A 398 -6.23 9.70 -7.04
C LEU A 398 -5.99 10.93 -7.89
N ARG A 399 -6.42 12.10 -7.42
CA ARG A 399 -6.15 13.38 -8.06
C ARG A 399 -5.78 14.44 -7.04
N LEU A 400 -4.66 15.11 -7.29
CA LEU A 400 -4.29 16.35 -6.62
C LEU A 400 -4.67 17.52 -7.53
N GLY A 401 -5.52 18.41 -7.04
CA GLY A 401 -6.03 19.57 -7.76
C GLY A 401 -7.37 19.34 -8.48
N PRO A 402 -7.83 20.34 -9.23
CA PRO A 402 -9.09 20.27 -9.99
C PRO A 402 -8.97 19.37 -11.23
N GLY A 403 -10.10 19.06 -11.87
CA GLY A 403 -10.12 18.41 -13.18
C GLY A 403 -9.62 19.36 -14.28
N LEU A 404 -8.33 19.33 -14.57
CA LEU A 404 -7.71 20.13 -15.62
C LEU A 404 -7.63 19.36 -16.93
N PRO A 405 -7.51 20.07 -18.10
CA PRO A 405 -7.22 19.45 -19.36
C PRO A 405 -5.90 18.67 -19.34
N ARG A 406 -5.77 17.68 -20.21
CA ARG A 406 -4.63 16.76 -20.26
C ARG A 406 -3.29 17.50 -20.40
N GLU A 407 -3.26 18.63 -21.13
CA GLU A 407 -2.08 19.47 -21.35
C GLU A 407 -1.49 20.05 -20.04
N ARG A 408 -2.28 20.06 -18.97
CA ARG A 408 -1.91 20.54 -17.62
C ARG A 408 -1.90 19.43 -16.58
N THR A 409 -1.91 18.18 -17.03
CA THR A 409 -2.00 17.02 -16.14
C THR A 409 -0.78 16.12 -16.30
N VAL A 410 -0.21 15.70 -15.17
CA VAL A 410 0.77 14.62 -15.08
C VAL A 410 0.05 13.39 -14.52
N MET A 411 0.22 12.24 -15.15
CA MET A 411 -0.29 10.97 -14.66
C MET A 411 0.89 10.07 -14.24
N PHE A 412 0.79 9.50 -13.05
CA PHE A 412 1.64 8.43 -12.56
C PHE A 412 0.83 7.15 -12.46
N ASN A 413 1.42 6.03 -12.88
CA ASN A 413 0.85 4.70 -12.71
C ASN A 413 1.74 3.91 -11.76
N VAL A 414 1.14 3.25 -10.79
CA VAL A 414 1.76 2.30 -9.86
C VAL A 414 0.86 1.08 -9.74
N HIS A 415 1.42 -0.11 -9.56
CA HIS A 415 0.63 -1.27 -9.20
C HIS A 415 0.86 -1.65 -7.74
N LEU A 416 -0.19 -2.20 -7.08
CA LEU A 416 -0.10 -2.70 -5.72
C LEU A 416 -0.25 -4.22 -5.65
N ASP A 417 -0.61 -4.89 -6.74
CA ASP A 417 -0.51 -6.34 -6.83
C ASP A 417 0.96 -6.77 -6.97
N THR A 418 1.23 -8.03 -6.67
CA THR A 418 2.57 -8.61 -6.68
C THR A 418 2.53 -10.02 -7.23
N VAL A 419 3.68 -10.56 -7.65
CA VAL A 419 3.82 -12.00 -7.82
C VAL A 419 3.72 -12.73 -6.46
N ALA A 420 3.40 -14.02 -6.51
CA ALA A 420 3.28 -14.84 -5.31
C ALA A 420 4.62 -15.11 -4.60
N GLY A 421 4.55 -15.45 -3.32
CA GLY A 421 5.70 -15.81 -2.49
C GLY A 421 6.44 -14.60 -1.91
N GLY A 422 7.60 -14.86 -1.32
CA GLY A 422 8.45 -13.87 -0.62
C GLY A 422 8.63 -14.22 0.84
N GLU A 423 9.69 -13.67 1.45
CA GLU A 423 9.95 -13.76 2.87
C GLU A 423 9.09 -12.74 3.64
N PRO A 424 8.92 -12.93 4.96
CA PRO A 424 8.25 -11.93 5.80
C PRO A 424 8.90 -10.55 5.64
N PRO A 425 8.10 -9.50 5.43
CA PRO A 425 8.63 -8.16 5.27
C PRO A 425 9.34 -7.65 6.51
N ALA A 426 10.42 -6.86 6.30
CA ALA A 426 11.16 -6.22 7.38
C ALA A 426 11.74 -4.87 6.92
N PHE A 427 12.03 -4.01 7.90
CA PHE A 427 12.77 -2.77 7.73
C PHE A 427 13.84 -2.65 8.80
N ASP A 428 15.10 -2.47 8.40
CA ASP A 428 16.25 -2.39 9.30
C ASP A 428 16.70 -0.95 9.63
N GLY A 429 15.90 0.04 9.19
CA GLY A 429 16.23 1.46 9.29
C GLY A 429 16.84 2.04 8.00
N THR A 430 17.32 1.20 7.08
CA THR A 430 17.93 1.60 5.80
C THR A 430 17.35 0.86 4.61
N ARG A 431 16.89 -0.36 4.79
CA ARG A 431 16.44 -1.27 3.73
C ARG A 431 15.12 -1.93 4.09
N PHE A 432 14.18 -1.89 3.16
CA PHE A 432 12.98 -2.72 3.17
C PHE A 432 13.24 -4.03 2.45
N THR A 433 12.84 -5.14 3.06
CA THR A 433 12.83 -6.46 2.44
C THR A 433 11.41 -6.99 2.38
N GLY A 434 11.09 -7.79 1.37
CA GLY A 434 9.78 -8.40 1.20
C GLY A 434 9.19 -8.20 -0.19
N ARG A 435 8.18 -8.99 -0.53
CA ARG A 435 7.52 -8.97 -1.83
C ARG A 435 6.83 -7.63 -2.09
N GLY A 436 7.13 -7.01 -3.24
CA GLY A 436 6.62 -5.69 -3.61
C GLY A 436 7.51 -4.53 -3.10
N ALA A 437 8.64 -4.81 -2.44
CA ALA A 437 9.51 -3.76 -1.91
C ALA A 437 10.02 -2.84 -3.04
N VAL A 438 10.53 -3.41 -4.13
CA VAL A 438 10.96 -2.65 -5.31
C VAL A 438 9.88 -2.62 -6.38
N ASP A 439 9.01 -3.66 -6.47
CA ASP A 439 8.08 -3.86 -7.57
C ASP A 439 6.65 -4.12 -7.07
N ALA A 440 5.77 -3.07 -6.88
CA ALA A 440 6.08 -1.64 -6.97
C ALA A 440 5.49 -0.85 -5.78
N LYS A 441 5.31 -1.49 -4.58
CA LYS A 441 4.76 -0.82 -3.38
C LYS A 441 5.69 0.28 -2.85
N GLY A 442 7.02 0.05 -2.89
CA GLY A 442 8.01 1.05 -2.53
C GLY A 442 7.92 2.30 -3.41
N PRO A 443 8.01 2.16 -4.75
CA PRO A 443 7.77 3.27 -5.68
C PRO A 443 6.44 3.99 -5.44
N ALA A 444 5.35 3.26 -5.17
CA ALA A 444 4.04 3.85 -4.90
C ALA A 444 4.05 4.79 -3.68
N VAL A 445 4.69 4.39 -2.58
CA VAL A 445 4.78 5.22 -1.37
C VAL A 445 5.72 6.41 -1.57
N ALA A 446 6.87 6.19 -2.20
CA ALA A 446 7.84 7.26 -2.49
C ALA A 446 7.27 8.31 -3.46
N LEU A 447 6.42 7.90 -4.42
CA LEU A 447 5.69 8.80 -5.30
C LEU A 447 4.86 9.83 -4.52
N LEU A 448 4.08 9.38 -3.53
CA LEU A 448 3.26 10.30 -2.72
C LEU A 448 4.12 11.34 -2.00
N ALA A 449 5.27 10.94 -1.47
CA ALA A 449 6.21 11.85 -0.82
C ALA A 449 6.75 12.91 -1.80
N GLY A 450 7.14 12.50 -3.00
CA GLY A 450 7.63 13.40 -4.06
C GLY A 450 6.57 14.40 -4.53
N VAL A 451 5.35 13.95 -4.78
CA VAL A 451 4.23 14.83 -5.17
C VAL A 451 3.90 15.82 -4.06
N ALA A 452 3.84 15.37 -2.81
CA ALA A 452 3.57 16.24 -1.68
C ALA A 452 4.67 17.31 -1.48
N ALA A 453 5.93 16.94 -1.68
CA ALA A 453 7.06 17.87 -1.61
C ALA A 453 6.96 18.94 -2.72
N ALA A 454 6.66 18.53 -3.96
CA ALA A 454 6.45 19.42 -5.09
C ALA A 454 5.31 20.42 -4.82
N ALA A 455 4.15 19.94 -4.35
CA ALA A 455 2.99 20.79 -4.07
C ALA A 455 3.23 21.77 -2.92
N ARG A 456 4.03 21.38 -1.91
CA ARG A 456 4.44 22.31 -0.83
C ARG A 456 5.39 23.41 -1.33
N ALA A 457 6.35 23.04 -2.20
CA ALA A 457 7.32 23.98 -2.76
C ALA A 457 6.70 24.90 -3.83
N ARG A 458 5.69 24.41 -4.54
CA ARG A 458 5.07 25.05 -5.70
C ARG A 458 3.54 24.97 -5.62
N PRO A 459 2.86 26.00 -5.07
CA PRO A 459 1.39 26.02 -4.91
C PRO A 459 0.60 26.03 -6.23
N ASP A 460 1.23 26.23 -7.38
CA ASP A 460 0.62 26.04 -8.71
C ASP A 460 0.44 24.55 -9.05
N ILE A 461 1.22 23.65 -8.44
CA ILE A 461 0.99 22.21 -8.48
C ILE A 461 -0.17 21.87 -7.54
N GLY A 462 -1.23 21.31 -8.09
CA GLY A 462 -2.52 21.13 -7.40
C GLY A 462 -3.53 22.27 -7.63
N ARG A 463 -3.15 23.34 -8.33
CA ARG A 463 -4.04 24.44 -8.74
C ARG A 463 -4.07 24.61 -10.26
N ASP A 464 -2.92 24.83 -10.89
CA ASP A 464 -2.75 25.10 -12.32
C ASP A 464 -2.18 23.87 -13.08
N VAL A 465 -1.58 22.94 -12.34
CA VAL A 465 -1.15 21.61 -12.77
C VAL A 465 -1.83 20.57 -11.90
N ALA A 466 -2.55 19.63 -12.51
CA ALA A 466 -3.14 18.48 -11.82
C ALA A 466 -2.19 17.28 -11.84
N VAL A 467 -2.21 16.49 -10.77
CA VAL A 467 -1.51 15.21 -10.70
C VAL A 467 -2.54 14.09 -10.53
N LEU A 468 -2.50 13.11 -11.42
CA LEU A 468 -3.25 11.86 -11.33
C LEU A 468 -2.31 10.75 -10.86
N VAL A 469 -2.79 9.88 -9.97
CA VAL A 469 -2.12 8.63 -9.62
C VAL A 469 -3.11 7.49 -9.87
N GLN A 470 -2.77 6.61 -10.78
CA GLN A 470 -3.45 5.33 -10.98
C GLN A 470 -2.73 4.30 -10.10
N ALA A 471 -3.39 3.78 -9.06
CA ALA A 471 -2.93 2.63 -8.33
C ALA A 471 -3.76 1.43 -8.77
N VAL A 472 -3.14 0.55 -9.53
CA VAL A 472 -3.84 -0.50 -10.27
C VAL A 472 -3.63 -1.88 -9.67
N ALA A 473 -4.47 -2.83 -10.10
CA ALA A 473 -4.30 -4.25 -9.93
C ALA A 473 -4.18 -4.92 -11.30
N GLY A 474 -3.54 -6.08 -11.35
CA GLY A 474 -3.42 -6.86 -12.58
C GLY A 474 -2.34 -6.39 -13.54
N GLU A 475 -1.25 -5.83 -13.03
CA GLU A 475 0.01 -5.73 -13.76
C GLU A 475 0.64 -7.11 -13.86
N GLU A 476 0.69 -7.80 -12.74
CA GLU A 476 1.34 -9.09 -12.54
C GLU A 476 0.52 -10.30 -13.05
N GLY A 477 1.11 -11.49 -12.91
CA GLY A 477 0.44 -12.76 -13.27
C GLY A 477 0.17 -12.93 -14.78
N GLY A 478 0.83 -12.13 -15.60
CA GLY A 478 0.64 -12.14 -17.06
C GLY A 478 -0.64 -11.45 -17.54
N ALA A 479 -1.33 -10.72 -16.67
CA ALA A 479 -2.47 -9.88 -17.03
C ALA A 479 -2.04 -8.60 -17.73
N LEU A 480 -0.85 -8.07 -17.37
CA LEU A 480 -0.21 -6.92 -18.00
C LEU A 480 -1.18 -5.73 -18.16
N GLY A 481 -1.78 -5.30 -17.05
CA GLY A 481 -2.69 -4.15 -16.99
C GLY A 481 -3.98 -4.25 -17.80
N THR A 482 -4.30 -5.41 -18.38
CA THR A 482 -5.45 -5.58 -19.28
C THR A 482 -6.77 -5.16 -18.63
N PHE A 483 -6.94 -5.38 -17.34
CA PHE A 483 -8.14 -4.99 -16.59
C PHE A 483 -7.88 -3.88 -15.55
N GLY A 484 -6.63 -3.55 -15.24
CA GLY A 484 -6.25 -2.45 -14.37
C GLY A 484 -5.99 -1.16 -15.15
N THR A 485 -4.82 -1.05 -15.74
CA THR A 485 -4.29 0.14 -16.43
C THR A 485 -5.07 0.48 -17.70
N ARG A 486 -5.26 -0.52 -18.60
CA ARG A 486 -5.89 -0.30 -19.91
C ARG A 486 -7.25 0.38 -19.82
N PRO A 487 -8.23 -0.07 -19.00
CA PRO A 487 -9.52 0.59 -18.92
C PRO A 487 -9.44 2.04 -18.41
N LEU A 488 -8.46 2.36 -17.57
CA LEU A 488 -8.24 3.72 -17.08
C LEU A 488 -7.67 4.61 -18.16
N VAL A 489 -6.72 4.13 -18.95
CA VAL A 489 -6.16 4.86 -20.08
C VAL A 489 -7.23 5.11 -21.15
N GLU A 490 -8.01 4.08 -21.53
CA GLU A 490 -9.12 4.19 -22.47
C GLU A 490 -10.23 5.14 -21.99
N ALA A 491 -10.45 5.23 -20.67
CA ALA A 491 -11.39 6.19 -20.08
C ALA A 491 -10.82 7.63 -19.97
N GLY A 492 -9.59 7.88 -20.44
CA GLY A 492 -8.98 9.20 -20.46
C GLY A 492 -8.34 9.66 -19.16
N TRP A 493 -8.11 8.75 -18.19
CA TRP A 493 -7.37 9.08 -16.95
C TRP A 493 -5.87 9.24 -17.23
N THR A 494 -5.49 10.08 -18.18
CA THR A 494 -4.12 10.28 -18.66
C THR A 494 -3.71 11.75 -18.57
N GLY A 495 -2.40 11.99 -18.60
CA GLY A 495 -1.80 13.31 -18.66
C GLY A 495 -1.14 13.60 -20.02
N ARG A 496 -0.63 14.81 -20.20
CA ARG A 496 0.34 15.12 -21.25
C ARG A 496 1.67 14.37 -20.94
N LEU A 497 2.05 14.30 -19.68
CA LEU A 497 3.12 13.45 -19.18
C LEU A 497 2.53 12.24 -18.47
N ASN A 498 2.93 11.03 -18.87
CA ASN A 498 2.51 9.77 -18.24
C ASN A 498 3.77 9.00 -17.79
N VAL A 499 3.84 8.68 -16.51
CA VAL A 499 4.99 8.03 -15.88
C VAL A 499 4.54 6.72 -15.23
N PHE A 500 5.11 5.62 -15.68
CA PHE A 500 4.90 4.29 -15.09
C PHE A 500 6.03 3.99 -14.13
N CYS A 501 5.69 3.74 -12.86
CA CYS A 501 6.67 3.72 -11.77
C CYS A 501 7.24 2.32 -11.56
N GLU A 502 8.11 1.88 -12.47
CA GLU A 502 8.79 0.59 -12.46
C GLU A 502 10.29 0.73 -12.20
N PRO A 503 10.99 -0.33 -11.74
CA PRO A 503 12.42 -0.28 -11.38
C PRO A 503 13.34 -0.01 -12.58
N THR A 504 13.80 1.24 -12.75
CA THR A 504 14.68 1.68 -13.85
C THR A 504 16.01 2.26 -13.39
N GLY A 505 16.36 2.13 -12.11
CA GLY A 505 17.59 2.71 -11.58
C GLY A 505 17.62 4.24 -11.65
N LEU A 506 16.46 4.89 -11.46
CA LEU A 506 16.28 6.34 -11.55
C LEU A 506 16.63 6.92 -12.94
N ARG A 507 16.53 6.13 -14.02
CA ARG A 507 16.66 6.57 -15.41
C ARG A 507 15.29 6.49 -16.08
N HIS A 508 14.90 7.48 -16.88
CA HIS A 508 13.64 7.38 -17.60
C HIS A 508 13.78 6.55 -18.88
N LEU A 509 12.88 5.60 -19.08
CA LEU A 509 12.84 4.66 -20.21
C LEU A 509 11.61 4.97 -21.07
N PRO A 510 11.74 5.77 -22.18
CA PRO A 510 10.61 6.21 -22.98
C PRO A 510 10.20 5.16 -24.05
N ARG A 511 10.27 3.90 -23.72
CA ARG A 511 9.85 2.76 -24.53
C ARG A 511 9.55 1.55 -23.64
N ALA A 512 8.67 0.65 -24.09
CA ALA A 512 8.43 -0.63 -23.43
C ALA A 512 8.16 -1.71 -24.48
N THR A 513 8.65 -2.92 -24.23
CA THR A 513 8.38 -4.07 -25.09
C THR A 513 7.02 -4.68 -24.77
N ALA A 514 6.46 -5.44 -25.70
CA ALA A 514 5.37 -6.35 -25.48
C ALA A 514 5.79 -7.78 -25.82
N ALA A 515 4.96 -8.76 -25.49
CA ALA A 515 5.24 -10.15 -25.80
C ALA A 515 4.01 -10.88 -26.31
N ALA A 516 4.21 -11.72 -27.33
CA ALA A 516 3.30 -12.78 -27.69
C ALA A 516 3.74 -14.08 -27.02
N THR A 517 2.82 -14.79 -26.37
CA THR A 517 3.09 -16.07 -25.72
C THR A 517 2.28 -17.16 -26.39
N ALA A 518 2.97 -18.16 -26.87
CA ALA A 518 2.37 -19.31 -27.57
C ALA A 518 2.51 -20.59 -26.75
N ARG A 519 1.48 -21.41 -26.80
CA ARG A 519 1.46 -22.77 -26.30
C ARG A 519 1.26 -23.72 -27.47
N ILE A 520 2.22 -24.62 -27.69
CA ILE A 520 2.09 -25.70 -28.66
C ILE A 520 1.78 -26.97 -27.85
N THR A 521 0.61 -27.55 -28.07
CA THR A 521 0.16 -28.78 -27.38
C THR A 521 0.17 -29.96 -28.33
N VAL A 522 0.57 -31.09 -27.82
CA VAL A 522 0.40 -32.41 -28.46
C VAL A 522 -0.62 -33.19 -27.69
N ALA A 523 -1.66 -33.68 -28.37
CA ALA A 523 -2.75 -34.48 -27.81
C ALA A 523 -2.88 -35.78 -28.58
N GLY A 524 -1.97 -36.71 -28.28
CA GLY A 524 -1.93 -38.06 -28.83
C GLY A 524 -2.30 -39.09 -27.79
N GLU A 525 -2.05 -40.38 -28.12
CA GLU A 525 -2.37 -41.54 -27.31
C GLU A 525 -1.12 -42.07 -26.59
N ASP A 526 -1.27 -42.45 -25.33
CA ASP A 526 -0.23 -43.09 -24.54
C ASP A 526 0.05 -44.53 -25.00
N ALA A 527 1.24 -45.05 -24.71
CA ALA A 527 1.58 -46.46 -24.86
C ALA A 527 2.51 -46.94 -23.75
N VAL A 528 2.70 -48.23 -23.60
CA VAL A 528 3.74 -48.81 -22.76
C VAL A 528 5.08 -48.74 -23.48
N ASP A 529 6.17 -48.66 -22.71
CA ASP A 529 7.53 -48.52 -23.21
C ASP A 529 8.00 -49.75 -24.03
N ASP A 530 7.47 -50.94 -23.76
CA ASP A 530 7.76 -52.17 -24.51
C ASP A 530 7.16 -52.17 -25.94
N ARG A 531 6.20 -51.28 -26.22
CA ARG A 531 5.57 -51.12 -27.54
C ARG A 531 5.37 -49.66 -27.91
N PRO A 532 6.47 -48.92 -28.08
CA PRO A 532 6.43 -47.48 -28.28
C PRO A 532 5.75 -47.06 -29.58
N GLU A 533 5.67 -47.95 -30.57
CA GLU A 533 4.96 -47.70 -31.84
C GLU A 533 3.43 -47.71 -31.70
N ALA A 534 2.91 -48.25 -30.60
CA ALA A 534 1.46 -48.31 -30.36
C ALA A 534 0.84 -46.96 -29.98
N GLY A 535 1.63 -45.98 -29.53
CA GLY A 535 1.20 -44.63 -29.13
C GLY A 535 1.87 -43.50 -29.89
N HIS A 536 1.69 -42.30 -29.37
CA HIS A 536 2.35 -41.11 -29.86
C HIS A 536 3.41 -40.64 -28.87
N ASN A 537 4.62 -40.34 -29.31
CA ASN A 537 5.69 -39.87 -28.46
C ASN A 537 5.74 -38.34 -28.47
N ALA A 538 4.93 -37.71 -27.61
CA ALA A 538 4.89 -36.26 -27.48
C ALA A 538 6.24 -35.67 -27.00
N THR A 539 7.01 -36.44 -26.21
CA THR A 539 8.34 -35.98 -25.72
C THR A 539 9.32 -35.79 -26.89
N VAL A 540 9.38 -36.74 -27.83
CA VAL A 540 10.27 -36.63 -28.99
C VAL A 540 9.77 -35.57 -29.96
N LEU A 541 8.47 -35.48 -30.24
CA LEU A 541 7.90 -34.46 -31.13
C LEU A 541 8.13 -33.05 -30.58
N LEU A 542 7.78 -32.79 -29.32
CA LEU A 542 7.94 -31.45 -28.72
C LEU A 542 9.41 -31.10 -28.52
N GLY A 543 10.29 -32.05 -28.17
CA GLY A 543 11.73 -31.83 -28.07
C GLY A 543 12.34 -31.46 -29.44
N PHE A 544 11.92 -32.10 -30.51
CA PHE A 544 12.32 -31.76 -31.88
C PHE A 544 11.82 -30.36 -32.25
N LEU A 545 10.53 -30.04 -32.00
CA LEU A 545 9.95 -28.74 -32.28
C LEU A 545 10.63 -27.65 -31.50
N ALA A 546 10.97 -27.85 -30.20
CA ALA A 546 11.69 -26.87 -29.39
C ALA A 546 13.05 -26.49 -30.02
N GLN A 547 13.83 -27.49 -30.45
CA GLN A 547 15.10 -27.28 -31.14
C GLN A 547 14.91 -26.58 -32.49
N HIS A 548 13.94 -27.07 -33.30
CA HIS A 548 13.66 -26.51 -34.64
C HIS A 548 13.23 -25.04 -34.55
N LEU A 549 12.29 -24.70 -33.64
CA LEU A 549 11.77 -23.37 -33.45
C LEU A 549 12.86 -22.41 -32.91
N ALA A 550 13.64 -22.86 -31.93
CA ALA A 550 14.77 -22.07 -31.44
C ALA A 550 15.77 -21.72 -32.56
N ALA A 551 16.08 -22.70 -33.43
CA ALA A 551 16.98 -22.47 -34.57
C ALA A 551 16.33 -21.60 -35.67
N ALA A 552 15.04 -21.78 -35.97
CA ALA A 552 14.34 -21.06 -37.02
C ALA A 552 14.03 -19.61 -36.67
N LEU A 553 13.70 -19.33 -35.38
CA LEU A 553 13.30 -18.02 -34.91
C LEU A 553 14.46 -17.22 -34.29
N GLY A 554 15.50 -17.91 -33.79
CA GLY A 554 16.68 -17.30 -33.17
C GLY A 554 17.83 -17.01 -34.13
N ARG A 555 17.67 -17.22 -35.45
CA ARG A 555 18.74 -16.99 -36.43
C ARG A 555 19.10 -15.54 -36.52
N ASP A 556 20.35 -15.25 -36.07
CA ASP A 556 21.08 -14.07 -36.47
C ASP A 556 21.87 -14.40 -37.73
N ALA A 557 21.65 -13.65 -38.79
CA ALA A 557 22.67 -13.39 -39.77
C ALA A 557 22.20 -12.22 -40.62
N SER A 558 22.69 -11.01 -40.41
CA SER A 558 22.43 -9.82 -41.25
C SER A 558 20.94 -9.51 -41.51
N GLY A 559 20.07 -9.99 -40.69
CA GLY A 559 18.61 -9.92 -40.69
C GLY A 559 18.06 -10.52 -39.42
N ALA A 560 18.55 -10.06 -38.22
CA ALA A 560 17.94 -10.45 -36.94
C ALA A 560 16.44 -10.18 -36.99
N PRO A 561 15.58 -11.13 -36.59
CA PRO A 561 14.15 -10.86 -36.53
C PRO A 561 13.93 -9.67 -35.57
N PRO A 562 12.95 -8.80 -35.86
CA PRO A 562 12.63 -7.64 -35.00
C PRO A 562 11.98 -8.05 -33.67
N PHE A 563 12.23 -9.27 -33.21
CA PHE A 563 11.73 -9.85 -31.96
C PHE A 563 12.75 -10.84 -31.40
N THR A 564 12.68 -11.09 -30.11
CA THR A 564 13.46 -12.14 -29.43
C THR A 564 12.58 -13.34 -29.08
N VAL A 565 13.14 -14.56 -29.13
CA VAL A 565 12.43 -15.78 -28.77
C VAL A 565 13.01 -16.39 -27.49
N CYS A 566 12.13 -16.77 -26.57
CA CYS A 566 12.45 -17.57 -25.40
C CYS A 566 11.63 -18.88 -25.46
N VAL A 567 12.31 -20.02 -25.40
CA VAL A 567 11.66 -21.31 -25.15
C VAL A 567 11.50 -21.44 -23.64
N ALA A 568 10.28 -21.12 -23.16
CA ALA A 568 10.02 -20.91 -21.74
C ALA A 568 9.73 -22.22 -20.97
N GLY A 569 9.26 -23.27 -21.65
CA GLY A 569 8.98 -24.55 -20.99
C GLY A 569 8.66 -25.67 -21.94
N LEU A 570 9.07 -26.89 -21.58
CA LEU A 570 8.75 -28.12 -22.24
C LEU A 570 8.22 -29.13 -21.20
N HIS A 571 6.96 -29.45 -21.30
CA HIS A 571 6.26 -30.31 -20.33
C HIS A 571 5.70 -31.54 -21.01
N THR A 572 6.17 -32.72 -20.56
CA THR A 572 5.70 -34.05 -20.98
C THR A 572 5.51 -34.92 -19.74
N GLY A 573 5.52 -36.20 -19.84
CA GLY A 573 5.36 -37.06 -18.69
C GLY A 573 6.62 -37.24 -17.85
N THR A 574 6.45 -37.80 -16.65
CA THR A 574 7.50 -38.05 -15.65
C THR A 574 7.84 -39.52 -15.44
N LEU A 575 7.04 -40.45 -15.99
CA LEU A 575 7.23 -41.89 -15.84
C LEU A 575 8.17 -42.42 -16.93
N HIS A 576 9.17 -43.23 -16.54
CA HIS A 576 10.17 -43.80 -17.47
C HIS A 576 9.67 -45.02 -18.26
N ASN A 577 8.65 -45.70 -17.78
CA ASN A 577 8.07 -46.92 -18.35
C ASN A 577 6.75 -46.66 -19.13
N LYS A 578 6.67 -45.49 -19.75
CA LYS A 578 5.48 -45.06 -20.48
C LYS A 578 5.85 -44.15 -21.64
N VAL A 579 5.26 -44.36 -22.79
CA VAL A 579 5.26 -43.37 -23.87
C VAL A 579 4.15 -42.36 -23.60
N HIS A 580 4.52 -41.12 -23.34
CA HIS A 580 3.56 -40.06 -23.10
C HIS A 580 3.08 -39.45 -24.40
N GLY A 581 1.77 -39.62 -24.68
CA GLY A 581 1.10 -39.10 -25.89
C GLY A 581 0.75 -37.64 -25.82
N THR A 582 0.84 -37.03 -24.63
CA THR A 582 0.46 -35.63 -24.40
C THR A 582 1.62 -34.79 -23.87
N GLY A 583 1.61 -33.48 -24.19
CA GLY A 583 2.59 -32.54 -23.69
C GLY A 583 2.36 -31.13 -24.21
N SER A 584 3.17 -30.19 -23.75
CA SER A 584 3.15 -28.80 -24.20
C SER A 584 4.53 -28.17 -24.25
N LEU A 585 4.71 -27.22 -25.18
CA LEU A 585 5.87 -26.35 -25.33
C LEU A 585 5.41 -24.91 -25.25
N LEU A 586 6.07 -24.12 -24.41
CA LEU A 586 5.78 -22.71 -24.21
C LEU A 586 6.86 -21.86 -24.85
N LEU A 587 6.45 -20.84 -25.60
CA LEU A 587 7.34 -19.86 -26.22
C LEU A 587 6.88 -18.45 -25.88
N ASN A 588 7.84 -17.59 -25.60
CA ASN A 588 7.62 -16.15 -25.44
C ASN A 588 8.40 -15.40 -26.53
N LEU A 589 7.72 -14.47 -27.21
CA LEU A 589 8.24 -13.71 -28.33
C LEU A 589 8.14 -12.22 -27.96
N ALA A 590 9.24 -11.61 -27.49
CA ALA A 590 9.24 -10.20 -27.11
C ALA A 590 9.55 -9.31 -28.33
N TYR A 591 8.86 -8.17 -28.43
CA TYR A 591 8.96 -7.24 -29.54
C TYR A 591 8.77 -5.77 -29.09
N ALA A 592 9.33 -4.84 -29.86
CA ALA A 592 9.32 -3.40 -29.55
C ALA A 592 8.31 -2.59 -30.41
N THR A 593 7.68 -3.21 -31.41
CA THR A 593 6.63 -2.57 -32.24
C THR A 593 5.52 -3.55 -32.60
N ALA A 594 4.32 -3.04 -32.89
CA ALA A 594 3.18 -3.86 -33.30
C ALA A 594 3.47 -4.66 -34.59
N GLU A 595 4.22 -4.07 -35.53
CA GLU A 595 4.63 -4.74 -36.78
C GLU A 595 5.56 -5.90 -36.50
N ALA A 596 6.50 -5.73 -35.55
CA ALA A 596 7.42 -6.78 -35.11
C ALA A 596 6.65 -7.92 -34.43
N GLY A 597 5.65 -7.61 -33.61
CA GLY A 597 4.75 -8.60 -33.01
C GLY A 597 4.00 -9.41 -34.05
N ALA A 598 3.36 -8.76 -35.02
CA ALA A 598 2.70 -9.45 -36.11
C ALA A 598 3.67 -10.29 -36.98
N ALA A 599 4.91 -9.83 -37.15
CA ALA A 599 5.95 -10.59 -37.84
C ALA A 599 6.35 -11.85 -37.04
N ALA A 600 6.47 -11.73 -35.70
CA ALA A 600 6.77 -12.83 -34.80
C ALA A 600 5.70 -13.94 -34.85
N GLU A 601 4.42 -13.54 -34.81
CA GLU A 601 3.29 -14.48 -34.91
C GLU A 601 3.33 -15.25 -36.24
N ARG A 602 3.50 -14.53 -37.35
CA ARG A 602 3.61 -15.17 -38.68
C ARG A 602 4.85 -16.07 -38.81
N ALA A 603 5.96 -15.66 -38.22
CA ALA A 603 7.20 -16.44 -38.23
C ALA A 603 7.03 -17.75 -37.45
N LEU A 604 6.42 -17.71 -36.26
CA LEU A 604 6.14 -18.90 -35.45
C LEU A 604 5.25 -19.89 -36.18
N VAL A 605 4.15 -19.43 -36.80
CA VAL A 605 3.24 -20.31 -37.55
C VAL A 605 3.98 -21.02 -38.69
N ARG A 606 4.78 -20.26 -39.50
CA ARG A 606 5.55 -20.87 -40.59
C ARG A 606 6.63 -21.80 -40.09
N ALA A 607 7.32 -21.47 -39.00
CA ALA A 607 8.35 -22.32 -38.44
C ALA A 607 7.76 -23.62 -37.86
N LEU A 608 6.60 -23.54 -37.20
CA LEU A 608 5.90 -24.70 -36.69
C LEU A 608 5.49 -25.66 -37.83
N ASP A 609 4.88 -25.14 -38.89
CA ASP A 609 4.50 -25.95 -40.08
C ASP A 609 5.71 -26.57 -40.73
N ALA A 610 6.84 -25.86 -40.82
CA ALA A 610 8.08 -26.41 -41.36
C ALA A 610 8.64 -27.54 -40.45
N GLY A 611 8.65 -27.29 -39.12
CA GLY A 611 9.11 -28.26 -38.16
C GLY A 611 8.30 -29.56 -38.15
N LEU A 612 6.97 -29.45 -38.26
CA LEU A 612 6.10 -30.62 -38.37
C LEU A 612 6.40 -31.45 -39.64
N ARG A 613 6.57 -30.81 -40.80
CA ARG A 613 6.96 -31.48 -42.04
C ARG A 613 8.34 -32.12 -41.93
N GLU A 614 9.31 -31.46 -41.35
CA GLU A 614 10.65 -32.01 -41.15
C GLU A 614 10.64 -33.19 -40.19
N PHE A 615 9.87 -33.12 -39.09
CA PHE A 615 9.67 -34.23 -38.17
C PHE A 615 9.09 -35.47 -38.89
N THR A 616 8.03 -35.28 -39.67
CA THR A 616 7.41 -36.31 -40.45
C THR A 616 8.42 -36.97 -41.43
N ALA A 617 9.14 -36.13 -42.20
CA ALA A 617 10.13 -36.66 -43.14
C ALA A 617 11.27 -37.45 -42.46
N ARG A 618 11.68 -37.04 -41.28
CA ARG A 618 12.79 -37.64 -40.54
C ARG A 618 12.41 -38.95 -39.83
N PHE A 619 11.18 -39.07 -39.32
CA PHE A 619 10.78 -40.12 -38.40
C PHE A 619 9.76 -41.13 -38.98
N SER A 620 9.19 -40.89 -40.17
CA SER A 620 8.21 -41.81 -40.81
C SER A 620 8.77 -43.20 -41.05
N GLY A 621 10.09 -43.33 -41.28
CA GLY A 621 10.77 -44.61 -41.43
C GLY A 621 11.32 -45.21 -40.15
N THR A 622 11.09 -44.60 -38.96
CA THR A 622 11.64 -45.04 -37.68
C THR A 622 10.49 -45.68 -36.87
N PRO A 623 10.44 -47.04 -36.75
CA PRO A 623 9.26 -47.73 -36.20
C PRO A 623 8.72 -47.17 -34.88
N PRO A 624 9.53 -46.87 -33.84
CA PRO A 624 8.99 -46.32 -32.57
C PRO A 624 8.32 -44.97 -32.69
N PHE A 625 8.56 -44.20 -33.78
CA PHE A 625 8.05 -42.85 -33.98
C PHE A 625 7.21 -42.66 -35.23
N ALA A 626 7.07 -43.70 -36.04
CA ALA A 626 6.38 -43.62 -37.35
C ALA A 626 4.93 -43.17 -37.20
N ARG A 627 4.18 -43.69 -36.24
CA ARG A 627 2.82 -43.24 -35.93
C ARG A 627 2.76 -41.78 -35.50
N THR A 628 3.70 -41.35 -34.65
CA THR A 628 3.81 -39.94 -34.23
C THR A 628 4.10 -39.03 -35.43
N ALA A 629 4.96 -39.48 -36.35
CA ALA A 629 5.32 -38.72 -37.55
C ALA A 629 4.15 -38.63 -38.54
N GLU A 630 3.40 -39.68 -38.73
CA GLU A 630 2.19 -39.70 -39.60
C GLU A 630 1.13 -38.74 -39.06
N ASP A 631 0.90 -38.74 -37.78
CA ASP A 631 -0.13 -37.97 -37.11
C ASP A 631 0.32 -36.56 -36.61
N ALA A 632 1.59 -36.22 -36.74
CA ALA A 632 2.21 -35.02 -36.13
C ALA A 632 1.38 -33.74 -36.28
N ALA A 633 0.92 -33.44 -37.51
CA ALA A 633 0.10 -32.26 -37.78
C ALA A 633 -1.33 -32.39 -37.19
N ARG A 634 -1.88 -33.57 -37.08
CA ARG A 634 -3.23 -33.82 -36.56
C ARG A 634 -3.31 -33.69 -35.07
N ILE A 635 -2.27 -34.14 -34.34
CA ILE A 635 -2.22 -34.14 -32.87
C ILE A 635 -1.62 -32.89 -32.29
N THR A 636 -1.04 -31.97 -33.08
CA THR A 636 -0.41 -30.74 -32.64
C THR A 636 -1.37 -29.56 -32.83
N ARG A 637 -1.43 -28.71 -31.81
CA ARG A 637 -2.21 -27.47 -31.78
C ARG A 637 -1.34 -26.30 -31.34
N LEU A 638 -1.50 -25.15 -31.99
CA LEU A 638 -0.95 -23.86 -31.57
C LEU A 638 -2.06 -23.03 -30.94
N GLU A 639 -1.86 -22.61 -29.72
CA GLU A 639 -2.75 -21.72 -28.98
C GLU A 639 -1.98 -20.48 -28.53
N TRP A 640 -2.63 -19.32 -28.61
CA TRP A 640 -2.04 -18.08 -28.13
C TRP A 640 -2.50 -17.78 -26.71
N GLU A 641 -1.56 -17.77 -25.77
CA GLU A 641 -1.81 -17.31 -24.41
C GLU A 641 -1.88 -15.78 -24.33
N LYS A 642 -1.01 -15.11 -25.10
CA LYS A 642 -1.01 -13.64 -25.31
C LYS A 642 -0.66 -13.33 -26.76
N ARG A 643 -1.32 -12.35 -27.36
CA ARG A 643 -0.98 -11.82 -28.68
C ARG A 643 -1.64 -10.46 -28.94
N GLY A 644 -1.14 -9.71 -29.94
CA GLY A 644 -1.74 -8.47 -30.39
C GLY A 644 -1.61 -7.32 -29.40
N LEU A 645 -0.74 -7.45 -28.40
CA LEU A 645 -0.48 -6.38 -27.43
C LEU A 645 0.30 -5.24 -28.09
N PRO A 646 0.00 -3.96 -27.79
CA PRO A 646 0.81 -2.84 -28.25
C PRO A 646 2.18 -2.86 -27.56
N ALA A 647 3.17 -2.21 -28.16
CA ALA A 647 4.44 -1.88 -27.53
C ALA A 647 4.59 -0.35 -27.50
N LEU A 648 5.20 0.19 -26.47
CA LEU A 648 5.43 1.63 -26.39
C LEU A 648 6.59 2.00 -27.30
N GLY A 649 6.29 2.69 -28.40
CA GLY A 649 7.24 3.16 -29.40
C GLY A 649 7.95 4.46 -29.01
N PRO A 650 8.71 5.05 -29.97
CA PRO A 650 9.45 6.28 -29.73
C PRO A 650 8.56 7.43 -29.28
N GLN A 651 9.04 8.20 -28.30
CA GLN A 651 8.34 9.32 -27.71
C GLN A 651 8.88 10.67 -28.22
N PRO A 652 8.10 11.77 -28.14
CA PRO A 652 8.54 13.07 -28.60
C PRO A 652 9.62 13.66 -27.71
N GLU A 653 10.63 14.32 -28.31
CA GLU A 653 11.83 14.85 -27.62
C GLU A 653 11.57 15.83 -26.46
N TRP A 654 10.39 16.47 -26.40
CA TRP A 654 10.11 17.44 -25.33
C TRP A 654 10.11 16.78 -23.94
N GLY A 655 9.75 15.51 -23.87
CA GLY A 655 9.79 14.77 -22.62
C GLY A 655 11.21 14.49 -22.16
N ASP A 656 12.11 14.07 -23.04
CA ASP A 656 13.54 13.86 -22.70
C ASP A 656 14.16 15.14 -22.11
N LYS A 657 13.82 16.32 -22.70
CA LYS A 657 14.27 17.62 -22.18
C LYS A 657 13.74 17.90 -20.78
N LEU A 658 12.47 17.56 -20.55
CA LEU A 658 11.83 17.75 -19.24
C LEU A 658 12.50 16.89 -18.15
N PHE A 659 12.81 15.62 -18.45
CA PHE A 659 13.51 14.74 -17.54
C PHE A 659 14.95 15.20 -17.29
N ALA A 660 15.65 15.71 -18.31
CA ALA A 660 16.98 16.31 -18.17
C ALA A 660 16.94 17.55 -17.26
N GLU A 661 15.93 18.44 -17.40
CA GLU A 661 15.71 19.59 -16.50
C GLU A 661 15.49 19.13 -15.04
N ALA A 662 14.86 17.97 -14.83
CA ALA A 662 14.67 17.35 -13.53
C ALA A 662 15.90 16.59 -13.01
N GLY A 663 17.00 16.57 -13.77
CA GLY A 663 18.23 15.85 -13.43
C GLY A 663 18.08 14.33 -13.49
N VAL A 664 17.23 13.83 -14.38
CA VAL A 664 17.00 12.39 -14.62
C VAL A 664 17.60 12.00 -15.95
N ASP A 665 18.53 11.04 -15.91
CA ASP A 665 19.19 10.53 -17.11
C ASP A 665 18.24 9.65 -17.92
N ARG A 666 18.47 9.63 -19.24
CA ARG A 666 17.74 8.75 -20.16
C ARG A 666 18.33 7.35 -20.13
N TRP A 667 17.48 6.32 -20.18
CA TRP A 667 17.89 4.93 -20.38
C TRP A 667 18.62 4.78 -21.71
N PRO A 668 19.80 4.15 -21.76
CA PRO A 668 20.58 3.99 -22.98
C PRO A 668 19.81 3.24 -24.08
N ASP A 669 20.00 3.64 -25.33
CA ASP A 669 19.28 3.02 -26.44
C ASP A 669 19.75 1.60 -26.75
N ASP A 670 20.99 1.26 -26.39
CA ASP A 670 21.60 -0.06 -26.53
C ASP A 670 21.28 -1.01 -25.37
N GLU A 671 20.74 -0.54 -24.25
CA GLU A 671 20.21 -1.38 -23.19
C GLU A 671 18.79 -1.88 -23.54
N PRO A 672 18.47 -3.16 -23.33
CA PRO A 672 17.13 -3.70 -23.62
C PRO A 672 16.07 -3.04 -22.75
N ALA A 673 14.90 -2.73 -23.34
CA ALA A 673 13.70 -2.37 -22.60
C ALA A 673 13.01 -3.65 -22.07
N PHE A 674 12.12 -3.48 -21.12
CA PHE A 674 11.29 -4.56 -20.57
C PHE A 674 9.79 -4.30 -20.80
N THR A 675 8.97 -5.30 -20.49
CA THR A 675 7.53 -5.27 -20.68
C THR A 675 6.85 -4.81 -19.40
N CYS A 676 5.98 -3.81 -19.50
CA CYS A 676 5.14 -3.33 -18.40
C CYS A 676 3.88 -2.65 -18.93
N ASP A 677 3.02 -2.20 -18.06
CA ASP A 677 1.72 -1.56 -18.36
C ASP A 677 1.80 -0.29 -19.23
N ALA A 678 2.98 0.32 -19.37
CA ALA A 678 3.20 1.50 -20.19
C ALA A 678 2.80 1.29 -21.67
N ILE A 679 2.73 0.04 -22.13
CA ILE A 679 2.28 -0.31 -23.50
C ILE A 679 0.87 0.21 -23.79
N TRP A 680 -0.01 0.33 -22.79
CA TRP A 680 -1.39 0.80 -22.98
C TRP A 680 -1.50 2.30 -23.25
N ALA A 681 -0.42 3.05 -23.03
CA ALA A 681 -0.33 4.46 -23.38
C ALA A 681 0.23 4.72 -24.80
N GLU A 682 0.49 3.67 -25.58
CA GLU A 682 0.90 3.78 -26.97
C GLU A 682 -0.14 4.56 -27.80
N GLY A 683 0.34 5.48 -28.64
CA GLY A 683 -0.49 6.26 -29.54
C GLY A 683 -1.33 7.35 -28.88
N LEU A 684 -1.14 7.66 -27.58
CA LEU A 684 -1.80 8.80 -26.95
C LEU A 684 -1.33 10.12 -27.61
N PRO A 685 -2.23 10.90 -28.23
CA PRO A 685 -1.85 12.10 -28.97
C PRO A 685 -1.28 13.17 -28.02
N ASP A 686 -0.28 13.93 -28.50
CA ASP A 686 0.33 15.08 -27.81
C ASP A 686 0.81 14.77 -26.38
N SER A 687 1.22 13.53 -26.11
CA SER A 687 1.71 13.09 -24.82
C SER A 687 3.14 12.57 -24.88
N PHE A 688 3.76 12.48 -23.73
CA PHE A 688 5.00 11.75 -23.51
C PHE A 688 4.75 10.67 -22.46
N THR A 689 5.11 9.45 -22.77
CA THR A 689 4.99 8.30 -21.87
C THR A 689 6.37 7.72 -21.61
N THR A 690 6.64 7.38 -20.37
CA THR A 690 7.90 6.77 -19.96
C THR A 690 7.73 5.90 -18.74
N VAL A 691 8.70 5.00 -18.55
CA VAL A 691 8.89 4.20 -17.35
C VAL A 691 9.97 4.87 -16.49
N PHE A 692 9.74 5.04 -15.19
CA PHE A 692 10.69 5.70 -14.31
C PHE A 692 10.44 5.31 -12.84
N GLY A 693 11.45 4.75 -12.17
CA GLY A 693 11.34 4.39 -10.76
C GLY A 693 12.67 4.03 -10.11
N PRO A 694 12.65 3.80 -8.78
CA PRO A 694 13.84 3.44 -8.00
C PRO A 694 14.21 1.98 -8.19
N GLY A 695 15.46 1.63 -7.85
CA GLY A 695 15.94 0.26 -7.89
C GLY A 695 16.04 -0.32 -9.30
N SER A 696 16.32 -1.61 -9.38
CA SER A 696 16.51 -2.37 -10.61
C SER A 696 15.90 -3.76 -10.44
N LEU A 697 15.25 -4.29 -11.48
CA LEU A 697 14.64 -5.64 -11.44
C LEU A 697 15.65 -6.70 -10.98
N ASP A 698 16.84 -6.72 -11.58
CA ASP A 698 17.86 -7.74 -11.29
C ASP A 698 18.59 -7.47 -9.96
N ALA A 699 19.08 -6.23 -9.76
CA ALA A 699 19.88 -5.88 -8.59
C ALA A 699 19.09 -5.97 -7.28
N ASN A 700 17.81 -5.62 -7.30
CA ASN A 700 16.90 -5.66 -6.16
C ASN A 700 16.13 -6.98 -6.05
N ARG A 701 16.43 -7.95 -6.95
CA ARG A 701 15.85 -9.29 -6.93
C ARG A 701 14.32 -9.29 -7.04
N ALA A 702 13.76 -8.40 -7.86
CA ALA A 702 12.34 -8.41 -8.16
C ALA A 702 11.87 -9.81 -8.57
N HIS A 703 10.67 -10.23 -8.14
CA HIS A 703 10.09 -11.57 -8.36
C HIS A 703 10.88 -12.76 -7.76
N ALA A 704 12.03 -12.52 -7.12
CA ALA A 704 12.84 -13.56 -6.52
C ALA A 704 12.79 -13.53 -4.99
N ALA A 705 13.34 -14.57 -4.34
CA ALA A 705 13.54 -14.58 -2.90
C ALA A 705 14.55 -13.49 -2.49
N GLY A 706 14.27 -12.79 -1.39
CA GLY A 706 15.11 -11.69 -0.88
C GLY A 706 14.96 -10.40 -1.68
N GLU A 707 13.80 -10.13 -2.24
CA GLU A 707 13.48 -8.82 -2.83
C GLU A 707 13.62 -7.70 -1.81
N PHE A 708 14.21 -6.57 -2.22
CA PHE A 708 14.45 -5.44 -1.33
C PHE A 708 14.46 -4.11 -2.08
N VAL A 709 14.34 -3.01 -1.32
CA VAL A 709 14.64 -1.65 -1.79
C VAL A 709 15.30 -0.85 -0.68
N ASP A 710 16.28 -0.05 -1.01
CA ASP A 710 16.92 0.85 -0.05
C ASP A 710 16.09 2.14 0.13
N LEU A 711 15.95 2.59 1.37
CA LEU A 711 15.24 3.84 1.67
C LEU A 711 15.84 5.03 0.91
N ALA A 712 17.15 5.06 0.76
CA ALA A 712 17.85 6.10 0.01
C ALA A 712 17.43 6.17 -1.47
N ASP A 713 17.15 5.02 -2.11
CA ASP A 713 16.67 4.97 -3.50
C ASP A 713 15.23 5.49 -3.60
N LEU A 714 14.40 5.16 -2.61
CA LEU A 714 13.01 5.67 -2.53
C LEU A 714 13.00 7.19 -2.31
N GLU A 715 13.84 7.72 -1.43
CA GLU A 715 14.00 9.15 -1.20
C GLU A 715 14.53 9.86 -2.45
N ALA A 716 15.50 9.27 -3.15
CA ALA A 716 16.03 9.82 -4.40
C ALA A 716 14.95 9.85 -5.50
N PHE A 717 14.11 8.82 -5.59
CA PHE A 717 12.97 8.80 -6.52
C PHE A 717 11.94 9.89 -6.16
N ALA A 718 11.64 10.07 -4.88
CA ALA A 718 10.75 11.14 -4.43
C ALA A 718 11.31 12.54 -4.76
N ASP A 719 12.62 12.77 -4.55
CA ASP A 719 13.31 14.01 -4.93
C ASP A 719 13.20 14.28 -6.45
N ARG A 720 13.47 13.27 -7.28
CA ARG A 720 13.37 13.39 -8.74
C ARG A 720 11.94 13.60 -9.23
N THR A 721 10.96 12.96 -8.56
CA THR A 721 9.54 13.20 -8.83
C THR A 721 9.14 14.63 -8.54
N ALA A 722 9.60 15.21 -7.42
CA ALA A 722 9.34 16.61 -7.09
C ALA A 722 9.98 17.57 -8.10
N ALA A 723 11.21 17.29 -8.53
CA ALA A 723 11.91 18.06 -9.56
C ALA A 723 11.19 17.98 -10.92
N LEU A 724 10.73 16.79 -11.32
CA LEU A 724 9.99 16.55 -12.55
C LEU A 724 8.67 17.33 -12.59
N LEU A 725 7.91 17.32 -11.50
CA LEU A 725 6.67 18.09 -11.39
C LEU A 725 6.93 19.60 -11.45
N THR A 726 8.02 20.07 -10.86
CA THR A 726 8.45 21.47 -10.95
C THR A 726 8.80 21.86 -12.40
N ALA A 727 9.58 21.04 -13.10
CA ALA A 727 9.94 21.26 -14.49
C ALA A 727 8.70 21.25 -15.41
N PHE A 728 7.73 20.34 -15.15
CA PHE A 728 6.47 20.30 -15.88
C PHE A 728 5.60 21.55 -15.65
N ALA A 729 5.53 22.04 -14.40
CA ALA A 729 4.81 23.29 -14.08
C ALA A 729 5.44 24.49 -14.79
N ASP A 730 6.77 24.54 -14.88
CA ASP A 730 7.48 25.56 -15.62
C ASP A 730 7.24 25.46 -17.15
N ASP A 731 7.15 24.24 -17.68
CA ASP A 731 6.78 24.02 -19.09
C ASP A 731 5.34 24.47 -19.38
N VAL A 732 4.39 24.20 -18.48
CA VAL A 732 3.01 24.71 -18.60
C VAL A 732 3.00 26.23 -18.65
N ARG A 733 3.73 26.88 -17.74
CA ARG A 733 3.83 28.36 -17.72
C ARG A 733 4.45 28.91 -19.00
N ARG A 734 5.59 28.37 -19.46
CA ARG A 734 6.22 28.76 -20.73
C ARG A 734 5.26 28.66 -21.93
N ARG A 735 4.45 27.62 -21.99
CA ARG A 735 3.44 27.42 -23.05
C ARG A 735 2.30 28.41 -22.97
N ASP A 736 1.86 28.81 -21.78
CA ASP A 736 0.83 29.82 -21.59
C ASP A 736 1.33 31.21 -22.00
N GLU A 737 2.56 31.56 -21.61
CA GLU A 737 3.20 32.82 -22.02
C GLU A 737 3.37 32.92 -23.55
N ALA A 738 3.73 31.80 -24.20
CA ALA A 738 3.84 31.75 -25.64
C ALA A 738 2.49 31.87 -26.37
N ARG A 739 1.39 31.42 -25.74
CA ARG A 739 0.02 31.58 -26.30
C ARG A 739 -0.55 32.98 -26.06
N HIS A 740 -0.09 33.66 -25.01
CA HIS A 740 -0.55 35.01 -24.64
C HIS A 740 0.66 35.93 -24.44
N PRO A 741 1.38 36.31 -25.49
CA PRO A 741 2.53 37.19 -25.34
C PRO A 741 2.08 38.52 -24.73
N VAL A 742 2.67 38.91 -23.61
CA VAL A 742 2.48 40.25 -23.06
C VAL A 742 2.98 41.25 -24.08
N PRO A 743 2.15 42.19 -24.54
CA PRO A 743 2.60 43.20 -25.49
C PRO A 743 3.77 43.95 -24.89
N ALA A 744 4.84 44.14 -25.68
CA ALA A 744 6.00 44.90 -25.24
C ALA A 744 5.55 46.29 -24.77
N PRO A 745 6.09 46.80 -23.64
CA PRO A 745 5.73 48.14 -23.16
C PRO A 745 6.02 49.13 -24.31
N THR A 746 5.00 49.86 -24.67
CA THR A 746 5.12 50.93 -25.71
C THR A 746 6.21 51.88 -25.25
N PRO A 747 7.23 52.17 -26.06
CA PRO A 747 8.27 53.09 -25.65
C PRO A 747 7.62 54.46 -25.38
N VAL A 748 7.83 54.97 -24.17
CA VAL A 748 7.42 56.33 -23.80
C VAL A 748 8.17 57.29 -24.69
N PRO A 749 7.47 58.18 -25.46
CA PRO A 749 8.16 59.16 -26.27
C PRO A 749 9.00 60.09 -25.36
N THR A 750 10.31 60.02 -25.50
CA THR A 750 11.24 60.98 -24.95
C THR A 750 11.27 62.19 -25.89
N ASP A 751 10.30 63.06 -25.76
CA ASP A 751 10.37 64.37 -26.43
C ASP A 751 9.94 65.49 -25.46
N LEU A 752 10.88 65.95 -24.67
CA LEU A 752 10.89 67.23 -24.00
C LEU A 752 12.29 67.82 -24.18
N THR A 753 12.64 68.23 -25.43
CA THR A 753 13.73 69.18 -25.62
C THR A 753 13.17 70.58 -25.55
N GLU A 754 13.61 71.30 -24.52
CA GLU A 754 13.75 72.74 -24.35
C GLU A 754 13.44 73.59 -25.57
N LYS A 755 12.48 74.48 -25.48
CA LYS A 755 12.56 75.83 -26.09
C LYS A 755 12.80 76.82 -25.00
N ALA A 756 14.06 77.10 -24.72
CA ALA A 756 14.48 78.39 -24.17
C ALA A 756 14.40 79.39 -25.32
N GLY A 757 13.42 80.30 -25.27
CA GLY A 757 13.26 81.41 -26.16
C GLY A 757 13.67 82.70 -25.44
N THR A 758 14.69 83.31 -25.93
CA THR A 758 15.13 84.68 -25.61
C THR A 758 14.11 85.73 -26.08
N ALA A 759 13.63 86.53 -25.21
CA ALA A 759 13.52 88.01 -25.35
C ALA A 759 12.98 88.57 -24.00
#